data_12f597ca0fca535bb6ac59388eefa4bd
#
_entry.id   12f597ca0fca535bb6ac59388eefa4bd
#
_cell.length_a   1.000
_cell.length_b   1.000
_cell.length_c   1.000
_cell.angle_alpha   90.00
_cell.angle_beta   90.00
_cell.angle_gamma   90.00
#
_symmetry.space_group_name_H-M   'P 1'
#
loop_
_entity.id
_entity.type
_entity.pdbx_description
1 polymer ?
#
loop_
_entity_poly.entity_id
_entity_poly.type
_entity_poly.pdbx_seq_one_letter_code
_entity_poly.pdbx_strand_id
1 'polypeptide(L)'
;MNRTPFALLPCLLLSLTSPESAPAVAAEAGDILLADFEGKTYPEGWKVEGTAFGKAPARGTLGGQMHVSGFEGKGLVNSFLGGDKPTGKLTSPEFTIERDYITFLIGGGGHKGKTCMNLLIDGKVVLTATGPNTQPGGSEFLNWENWDVRKYKGKKAVLQIVDDASGGWGHINVDQISQSNKQAKKKPAPAPARGRGGNPQPQNAQEIKITGKYIIFPVSNRGQRGRMTIYVGEQLVHNLDCDFPPNKDAIDWWTYLDMAEYVGKTAKVTARAAPEICKLFESSDKIRHLQPLYDEALRPQFHMSQMRGWNNDPNGMCHYDGEYHFFWQCNPAGRGWANMYWGHATSPDMVRWTEQDRALRSFGGNVKNRHPKMAVRNCFSGSGNVDLNNTAGWQKGKDKTMVLAFTDTGCGESLAYSTDRGKTWTYYEGNPVIRHSGRDPKLMWYKPGEHWVIAVFDQDREHGRNIAIYTSKDLKKWERQSNVPGYFECAEIFELPVDRDPKKTKWVIYAADARYAIGHFDGKKFTPEHKGKHRVHWGQYYASQCFSNPPDGRVVQIGWARINIPDMPFNQTFTVPTNLTLHTTEDGVRMFATPIKELEALRKPSPKTAENKQLTAEAPAVQFDVKDQLFDIVVTLKKGTAAKGVLRFGSSAATYDFAGQKLDEMPLKMKDGQVTFRVLVDRPMYELIGGGGACFKTSGRRDMGKPIGTISLTAEGGSLTVESLKVYQMKSAWKRD
;
A
#
# COMPACT_ATOMS: atom_id res chain seq x y z
N MET A 1 -43.46 -64.49 -22.17
CA MET A 1 -44.85 -64.28 -21.67
C MET A 1 -44.75 -63.28 -20.52
N ASN A 2 -45.64 -62.35 -20.52
CA ASN A 2 -45.89 -61.26 -19.56
C ASN A 2 -44.99 -60.03 -19.59
N ARG A 3 -45.54 -59.06 -20.26
CA ARG A 3 -45.22 -57.64 -20.25
C ARG A 3 -45.94 -56.99 -19.07
N THR A 4 -45.28 -56.05 -18.34
CA THR A 4 -45.94 -55.11 -17.54
C THR A 4 -45.35 -53.70 -17.84
N PRO A 5 -46.12 -52.59 -17.86
CA PRO A 5 -45.79 -51.40 -18.58
C PRO A 5 -45.10 -50.35 -17.66
N PHE A 6 -44.24 -49.59 -18.30
CA PHE A 6 -43.61 -48.38 -17.73
C PHE A 6 -44.63 -47.23 -17.56
N ALA A 7 -44.75 -46.72 -16.36
CA ALA A 7 -45.47 -45.48 -16.09
C ALA A 7 -44.51 -44.28 -16.26
N LEU A 8 -44.87 -43.34 -17.14
CA LEU A 8 -44.24 -42.05 -17.32
C LEU A 8 -44.60 -41.11 -16.12
N LEU A 9 -43.59 -40.63 -15.41
CA LEU A 9 -43.70 -39.48 -14.51
C LEU A 9 -43.30 -38.20 -15.26
N PRO A 10 -44.01 -37.09 -15.11
CA PRO A 10 -43.69 -35.86 -15.81
C PRO A 10 -42.50 -35.16 -15.17
N CYS A 11 -41.57 -34.69 -16.02
CA CYS A 11 -40.48 -33.76 -15.67
C CYS A 11 -41.01 -32.45 -15.16
N LEU A 12 -40.82 -32.16 -13.88
CA LEU A 12 -41.02 -30.82 -13.32
C LEU A 12 -39.79 -29.98 -13.66
N LEU A 13 -39.94 -28.98 -14.51
CA LEU A 13 -38.95 -27.93 -14.72
C LEU A 13 -38.88 -27.08 -13.42
N LEU A 14 -37.81 -27.24 -12.65
CA LEU A 14 -37.45 -26.26 -11.63
C LEU A 14 -36.79 -25.09 -12.34
N SER A 15 -37.48 -23.98 -12.43
CA SER A 15 -36.91 -22.69 -12.73
C SER A 15 -35.98 -22.27 -11.58
N LEU A 16 -34.70 -22.14 -11.88
CA LEU A 16 -33.71 -21.51 -10.99
C LEU A 16 -34.02 -20.01 -10.88
N THR A 17 -34.76 -19.63 -9.85
CA THR A 17 -34.86 -18.25 -9.42
C THR A 17 -33.58 -17.90 -8.64
N SER A 18 -32.89 -16.83 -9.06
CA SER A 18 -31.82 -16.18 -8.32
C SER A 18 -32.25 -15.91 -6.87
N PRO A 19 -31.38 -16.00 -5.87
CA PRO A 19 -31.77 -15.64 -4.51
C PRO A 19 -32.10 -14.16 -4.47
N GLU A 20 -33.37 -13.84 -4.35
CA GLU A 20 -33.86 -12.54 -3.96
C GLU A 20 -33.22 -12.15 -2.61
N SER A 21 -32.71 -10.91 -2.54
CA SER A 21 -32.29 -10.27 -1.30
C SER A 21 -33.38 -10.43 -0.25
N ALA A 22 -33.03 -10.93 0.93
CA ALA A 22 -33.95 -11.03 2.04
C ALA A 22 -34.66 -9.69 2.26
N PRO A 23 -35.99 -9.68 2.42
CA PRO A 23 -36.74 -8.46 2.66
C PRO A 23 -36.28 -7.80 3.97
N ALA A 24 -36.31 -6.46 4.01
CA ALA A 24 -36.15 -5.71 5.24
C ALA A 24 -37.10 -6.29 6.29
N VAL A 25 -36.58 -6.64 7.46
CA VAL A 25 -37.42 -7.15 8.57
C VAL A 25 -38.40 -6.04 8.93
N ALA A 26 -39.68 -6.25 8.63
CA ALA A 26 -40.74 -5.34 9.01
C ALA A 26 -40.72 -5.13 10.54
N ALA A 27 -40.87 -3.88 10.99
CA ALA A 27 -41.00 -3.58 12.41
C ALA A 27 -42.06 -4.48 13.04
N GLU A 28 -41.76 -5.10 14.19
CA GLU A 28 -42.73 -5.94 14.91
C GLU A 28 -44.03 -5.13 15.18
N ALA A 29 -45.20 -5.76 15.08
CA ALA A 29 -46.46 -5.11 15.32
C ALA A 29 -46.44 -4.37 16.67
N GLY A 30 -46.48 -3.02 16.65
CA GLY A 30 -46.37 -2.16 17.86
C GLY A 30 -45.14 -1.27 17.94
N ASP A 31 -44.10 -1.50 17.12
CA ASP A 31 -42.92 -0.63 17.04
C ASP A 31 -43.21 0.62 16.20
N ILE A 32 -42.54 1.73 16.51
CA ILE A 32 -42.62 2.99 15.76
C ILE A 32 -41.29 3.24 15.09
N LEU A 33 -41.23 3.11 13.77
CA LEU A 33 -40.02 3.40 12.97
C LEU A 33 -39.76 4.91 12.96
N LEU A 34 -38.60 5.35 13.41
CA LEU A 34 -38.13 6.74 13.35
C LEU A 34 -37.32 7.00 12.07
N ALA A 35 -36.45 6.07 11.68
CA ALA A 35 -35.68 6.14 10.43
C ALA A 35 -35.08 4.79 10.05
N ASP A 36 -35.19 4.39 8.77
CA ASP A 36 -34.54 3.22 8.16
C ASP A 36 -33.49 3.58 7.11
N PHE A 37 -33.42 4.86 6.76
CA PHE A 37 -32.46 5.41 5.78
C PHE A 37 -32.50 4.77 4.38
N GLU A 38 -33.60 4.11 4.00
CA GLU A 38 -33.74 3.45 2.70
C GLU A 38 -34.08 4.41 1.54
N GLY A 39 -34.40 5.66 1.83
CA GLY A 39 -34.74 6.69 0.85
C GLY A 39 -33.55 7.13 -0.03
N LYS A 40 -33.86 7.81 -1.15
CA LYS A 40 -32.85 8.49 -1.98
C LYS A 40 -32.28 9.76 -1.35
N THR A 41 -32.93 10.26 -0.32
CA THR A 41 -32.57 11.42 0.52
C THR A 41 -32.72 11.01 1.98
N TYR A 42 -32.13 11.77 2.89
CA TYR A 42 -32.49 11.61 4.30
C TYR A 42 -34.00 11.78 4.51
N PRO A 43 -34.59 11.12 5.53
CA PRO A 43 -36.02 11.26 5.80
C PRO A 43 -36.43 12.72 5.98
N GLU A 44 -37.70 13.03 5.70
CA GLU A 44 -38.22 14.39 5.79
C GLU A 44 -38.01 15.01 7.19
N GLY A 45 -37.58 16.27 7.21
CA GLY A 45 -37.31 17.01 8.45
C GLY A 45 -35.93 16.77 9.05
N TRP A 46 -35.14 15.78 8.57
CA TRP A 46 -33.74 15.61 9.02
C TRP A 46 -32.84 16.72 8.46
N LYS A 47 -32.00 17.28 9.30
CA LYS A 47 -31.08 18.38 8.97
C LYS A 47 -29.63 17.89 8.96
N VAL A 48 -28.91 18.17 7.87
CA VAL A 48 -27.48 17.88 7.72
C VAL A 48 -26.66 19.14 7.92
N GLU A 49 -25.65 19.09 8.76
CA GLU A 49 -24.65 20.14 8.98
C GLU A 49 -23.26 19.57 8.71
N GLY A 50 -22.36 20.37 8.15
CA GLY A 50 -21.01 19.93 7.78
C GLY A 50 -20.96 19.07 6.52
N THR A 51 -19.89 18.27 6.34
CA THR A 51 -19.63 17.53 5.09
C THR A 51 -19.54 16.03 5.26
N ALA A 52 -19.50 15.51 6.49
CA ALA A 52 -19.29 14.09 6.76
C ALA A 52 -20.43 13.18 6.27
N PHE A 53 -21.67 13.65 6.35
CA PHE A 53 -22.88 12.86 6.04
C PHE A 53 -23.35 12.96 4.58
N GLY A 54 -22.81 13.91 3.80
CA GLY A 54 -23.27 14.12 2.42
C GLY A 54 -24.72 14.55 2.32
N LYS A 55 -25.33 14.37 1.14
CA LYS A 55 -26.70 14.82 0.85
C LYS A 55 -27.77 13.71 0.99
N ALA A 56 -27.36 12.47 1.19
CA ALA A 56 -28.24 11.29 1.21
C ALA A 56 -27.60 10.16 2.02
N PRO A 57 -28.41 9.17 2.48
CA PRO A 57 -27.88 7.94 3.08
C PRO A 57 -26.90 7.21 2.16
N ALA A 58 -25.85 6.64 2.73
CA ALA A 58 -24.92 5.80 2.01
C ALA A 58 -25.56 4.45 1.63
N ARG A 59 -25.08 3.83 0.56
CA ARG A 59 -25.52 2.51 0.10
C ARG A 59 -24.48 1.44 0.48
N GLY A 60 -24.17 1.35 1.78
CA GLY A 60 -23.18 0.44 2.33
C GLY A 60 -21.79 1.08 2.47
N THR A 61 -20.76 0.33 2.10
CA THR A 61 -19.35 0.71 2.23
C THR A 61 -18.97 1.86 1.29
N LEU A 62 -18.34 2.90 1.81
CA LEU A 62 -17.82 4.02 1.03
C LEU A 62 -16.39 3.75 0.53
N GLY A 63 -15.94 4.54 -0.45
CA GLY A 63 -14.61 4.40 -1.03
C GLY A 63 -13.48 4.55 0.00
N GLY A 64 -12.60 3.55 0.11
CA GLY A 64 -11.49 3.53 1.07
C GLY A 64 -11.85 3.07 2.48
N GLN A 65 -13.12 2.82 2.78
CA GLN A 65 -13.60 2.30 4.06
C GLN A 65 -13.47 0.77 4.12
N MET A 66 -13.27 0.21 5.31
CA MET A 66 -13.46 -1.22 5.56
C MET A 66 -14.91 -1.63 5.29
N HIS A 67 -15.14 -2.93 5.03
CA HIS A 67 -16.47 -3.42 4.68
C HIS A 67 -17.48 -3.18 5.80
N VAL A 68 -18.48 -2.35 5.52
CA VAL A 68 -19.61 -2.06 6.42
C VAL A 68 -20.63 -3.19 6.31
N SER A 69 -21.06 -3.74 7.45
CA SER A 69 -21.99 -4.85 7.53
C SER A 69 -22.85 -4.78 8.79
N GLY A 70 -23.91 -5.58 8.85
CA GLY A 70 -24.81 -5.63 10.00
C GLY A 70 -25.93 -4.59 9.98
N PHE A 71 -25.99 -3.67 9.01
CA PHE A 71 -27.13 -2.80 8.77
C PHE A 71 -28.29 -3.57 8.08
N GLU A 72 -29.49 -3.03 8.11
CA GLU A 72 -30.67 -3.59 7.47
C GLU A 72 -30.91 -2.94 6.09
N GLY A 73 -31.53 -3.64 5.17
CA GLY A 73 -31.85 -3.10 3.84
C GLY A 73 -30.61 -2.75 2.99
N LYS A 74 -30.65 -1.55 2.37
CA LYS A 74 -29.61 -1.06 1.43
C LYS A 74 -28.99 0.29 1.83
N GLY A 75 -29.65 1.04 2.70
CA GLY A 75 -29.28 2.39 3.12
C GLY A 75 -28.82 2.43 4.58
N LEU A 76 -27.96 3.38 4.90
CA LEU A 76 -27.56 3.68 6.28
C LEU A 76 -26.96 5.08 6.37
N VAL A 77 -26.90 5.64 7.58
CA VAL A 77 -26.04 6.79 7.88
C VAL A 77 -24.60 6.29 7.96
N ASN A 78 -23.70 6.90 7.17
CA ASN A 78 -22.28 6.57 7.15
C ASN A 78 -21.48 7.86 6.91
N SER A 79 -20.77 8.33 7.93
CA SER A 79 -20.05 9.60 7.88
C SER A 79 -18.62 9.48 7.34
N PHE A 80 -18.20 8.33 6.81
CA PHE A 80 -16.87 8.13 6.18
C PHE A 80 -16.76 8.79 4.79
N LEU A 81 -17.62 9.72 4.43
CA LEU A 81 -17.59 10.38 3.12
C LEU A 81 -16.34 11.27 2.97
N GLY A 82 -15.34 10.77 2.24
CA GLY A 82 -14.03 11.43 2.13
C GLY A 82 -13.00 11.00 3.19
N GLY A 83 -13.27 9.91 3.91
CA GLY A 83 -12.40 9.36 4.97
C GLY A 83 -12.72 9.91 6.36
N ASP A 84 -11.81 9.73 7.32
CA ASP A 84 -11.96 10.17 8.73
C ASP A 84 -11.72 11.68 8.96
N LYS A 85 -11.67 12.51 7.93
CA LYS A 85 -11.37 13.95 8.09
C LYS A 85 -12.58 14.86 8.11
N PRO A 86 -13.62 14.64 7.30
CA PRO A 86 -14.83 15.46 7.31
C PRO A 86 -15.54 15.35 8.65
N THR A 87 -16.18 16.44 9.08
CA THR A 87 -17.01 16.49 10.30
C THR A 87 -18.40 16.98 9.97
N GLY A 88 -19.36 16.70 10.86
CA GLY A 88 -20.74 17.13 10.68
C GLY A 88 -21.71 16.59 11.71
N LYS A 89 -22.99 16.95 11.53
CA LYS A 89 -24.10 16.48 12.35
C LYS A 89 -25.29 16.17 11.48
N LEU A 90 -26.05 15.17 11.89
CA LEU A 90 -27.33 14.82 11.28
C LEU A 90 -28.38 14.81 12.41
N THR A 91 -29.39 15.71 12.33
CA THR A 91 -30.36 15.96 13.38
C THR A 91 -31.76 15.62 12.92
N SER A 92 -32.49 14.80 13.69
CA SER A 92 -33.86 14.41 13.40
C SER A 92 -34.88 15.55 13.65
N PRO A 93 -36.07 15.48 13.06
CA PRO A 93 -37.19 16.24 13.60
C PRO A 93 -37.54 15.84 15.04
N GLU A 94 -38.26 16.70 15.75
CA GLU A 94 -38.76 16.40 17.09
C GLU A 94 -39.81 15.29 17.03
N PHE A 95 -39.75 14.33 17.95
CA PHE A 95 -40.73 13.26 18.11
C PHE A 95 -41.10 13.06 19.58
N THR A 96 -42.22 12.43 19.84
CA THR A 96 -42.66 12.08 21.21
C THR A 96 -42.18 10.69 21.56
N ILE A 97 -41.63 10.50 22.77
CA ILE A 97 -41.25 9.19 23.28
C ILE A 97 -42.51 8.44 23.73
N GLU A 98 -42.89 7.39 23.00
CA GLU A 98 -44.12 6.63 23.22
C GLU A 98 -43.89 5.20 23.71
N ARG A 99 -42.70 4.66 23.52
CA ARG A 99 -42.32 3.29 23.86
C ARG A 99 -41.26 3.26 24.96
N ASP A 100 -40.96 2.08 25.47
CA ASP A 100 -40.07 1.85 26.60
C ASP A 100 -38.57 1.95 26.20
N TYR A 101 -38.26 1.66 24.92
CA TYR A 101 -36.91 1.65 24.38
C TYR A 101 -36.85 2.41 23.07
N ILE A 102 -35.66 3.00 22.80
CA ILE A 102 -35.20 3.35 21.44
C ILE A 102 -34.15 2.35 21.08
N THR A 103 -34.38 1.60 19.98
CA THR A 103 -33.49 0.54 19.46
C THR A 103 -32.90 1.01 18.14
N PHE A 104 -31.62 0.75 17.90
CA PHE A 104 -30.92 1.17 16.69
C PHE A 104 -29.69 0.32 16.42
N LEU A 105 -29.25 0.28 15.18
CA LEU A 105 -27.96 -0.31 14.77
C LEU A 105 -26.88 0.77 14.78
N ILE A 106 -25.72 0.47 15.39
CA ILE A 106 -24.60 1.41 15.49
C ILE A 106 -23.27 0.70 15.32
N GLY A 107 -22.33 1.35 14.62
CA GLY A 107 -20.96 0.89 14.34
C GLY A 107 -20.00 2.06 14.11
N GLY A 108 -18.77 1.77 13.66
CA GLY A 108 -17.76 2.81 13.45
C GLY A 108 -17.01 3.21 14.73
N GLY A 109 -16.68 4.50 14.84
CA GLY A 109 -15.86 5.05 15.91
C GLY A 109 -16.48 5.08 17.30
N GLY A 110 -15.66 4.89 18.32
CA GLY A 110 -16.03 4.86 19.74
C GLY A 110 -15.63 6.12 20.51
N HIS A 111 -15.42 7.25 19.85
CA HIS A 111 -14.96 8.49 20.49
C HIS A 111 -16.15 9.21 21.15
N LYS A 112 -16.32 8.98 22.44
CA LYS A 112 -17.45 9.51 23.24
C LYS A 112 -17.56 11.04 23.09
N GLY A 113 -18.76 11.51 22.71
CA GLY A 113 -19.05 12.93 22.48
C GLY A 113 -18.56 13.49 21.12
N LYS A 114 -17.85 12.66 20.31
CA LYS A 114 -17.30 13.05 18.99
C LYS A 114 -17.84 12.19 17.86
N THR A 115 -17.79 10.85 17.96
CA THR A 115 -18.46 9.94 17.03
C THR A 115 -19.56 9.23 17.81
N CYS A 116 -20.77 9.81 17.82
CA CYS A 116 -21.84 9.31 18.68
C CYS A 116 -23.23 9.63 18.11
N MET A 117 -24.22 8.90 18.59
CA MET A 117 -25.63 9.29 18.51
C MET A 117 -26.10 9.75 19.88
N ASN A 118 -26.80 10.86 19.96
CA ASN A 118 -27.34 11.48 21.15
C ASN A 118 -28.85 11.55 21.11
N LEU A 119 -29.50 11.32 22.28
CA LEU A 119 -30.89 11.67 22.52
C LEU A 119 -30.94 13.00 23.29
N LEU A 120 -31.60 13.99 22.75
CA LEU A 120 -31.77 15.29 23.39
C LEU A 120 -33.23 15.48 23.84
N ILE A 121 -33.40 16.00 25.08
CA ILE A 121 -34.67 16.45 25.64
C ILE A 121 -34.44 17.86 26.17
N ASP A 122 -35.34 18.80 25.82
CA ASP A 122 -35.19 20.21 26.17
C ASP A 122 -33.79 20.78 25.80
N GLY A 123 -33.26 20.37 24.64
CA GLY A 123 -31.96 20.76 24.12
C GLY A 123 -30.76 20.18 24.87
N LYS A 124 -30.95 19.34 25.88
CA LYS A 124 -29.89 18.69 26.66
C LYS A 124 -29.68 17.23 26.26
N VAL A 125 -28.46 16.79 26.07
CA VAL A 125 -28.11 15.36 25.82
C VAL A 125 -28.42 14.57 27.11
N VAL A 126 -29.36 13.63 27.02
CA VAL A 126 -29.74 12.75 28.13
C VAL A 126 -29.24 11.31 27.98
N LEU A 127 -29.00 10.85 26.75
CA LEU A 127 -28.39 9.55 26.43
C LEU A 127 -27.43 9.72 25.25
N THR A 128 -26.39 8.90 25.21
CA THR A 128 -25.43 8.84 24.12
C THR A 128 -24.97 7.41 23.86
N ALA A 129 -24.75 7.06 22.60
CA ALA A 129 -24.15 5.79 22.19
C ALA A 129 -23.06 6.05 21.13
N THR A 130 -22.06 5.18 21.08
CA THR A 130 -20.94 5.23 20.12
C THR A 130 -20.76 3.90 19.43
N GLY A 131 -20.09 3.86 18.29
CA GLY A 131 -19.53 2.63 17.78
C GLY A 131 -18.47 2.03 18.73
N PRO A 132 -17.99 0.82 18.47
CA PRO A 132 -17.09 0.10 19.39
C PRO A 132 -15.60 0.42 19.22
N ASN A 133 -15.18 1.12 18.15
CA ASN A 133 -13.79 1.15 17.74
C ASN A 133 -13.06 2.42 18.19
N THR A 134 -11.96 2.25 18.94
CA THR A 134 -11.07 3.34 19.37
C THR A 134 -9.60 3.07 19.05
N GLN A 135 -9.29 1.85 18.60
CA GLN A 135 -7.93 1.39 18.30
C GLN A 135 -7.87 0.80 16.89
N PRO A 136 -6.70 0.78 16.24
CA PRO A 136 -6.52 0.07 14.96
C PRO A 136 -6.95 -1.40 15.05
N GLY A 137 -7.55 -1.93 13.97
CA GLY A 137 -7.95 -3.33 13.88
C GLY A 137 -9.39 -3.66 14.30
N GLY A 138 -10.25 -2.67 14.46
CA GLY A 138 -11.70 -2.85 14.69
C GLY A 138 -12.47 -3.34 13.45
N SER A 139 -13.80 -3.23 13.48
CA SER A 139 -14.66 -3.60 12.36
C SER A 139 -15.79 -2.59 12.17
N GLU A 140 -16.28 -2.48 10.92
CA GLU A 140 -17.45 -1.65 10.54
C GLU A 140 -18.80 -2.37 10.73
N PHE A 141 -18.83 -3.38 11.61
CA PHE A 141 -20.05 -4.13 11.89
C PHE A 141 -20.98 -3.34 12.80
N LEU A 142 -22.20 -3.05 12.32
CA LEU A 142 -23.24 -2.45 13.13
C LEU A 142 -23.93 -3.51 13.99
N ASN A 143 -24.09 -3.21 15.27
CA ASN A 143 -24.84 -4.07 16.19
C ASN A 143 -25.98 -3.30 16.86
N TRP A 144 -26.97 -4.04 17.34
CA TRP A 144 -28.10 -3.45 18.06
C TRP A 144 -27.65 -2.82 19.36
N GLU A 145 -28.10 -1.60 19.60
CA GLU A 145 -28.01 -0.90 20.88
C GLU A 145 -29.41 -0.50 21.31
N ASN A 146 -29.61 -0.36 22.62
CA ASN A 146 -30.92 -0.10 23.20
C ASN A 146 -30.78 0.98 24.28
N TRP A 147 -31.56 2.02 24.17
CA TRP A 147 -31.73 3.00 25.24
C TRP A 147 -33.02 2.75 25.99
N ASP A 148 -32.95 2.59 27.31
CA ASP A 148 -34.12 2.60 28.19
C ASP A 148 -34.64 4.05 28.35
N VAL A 149 -35.77 4.33 27.76
CA VAL A 149 -36.37 5.67 27.74
C VAL A 149 -37.67 5.77 28.53
N ARG A 150 -38.00 4.75 29.35
CA ARG A 150 -39.23 4.68 30.16
C ARG A 150 -39.44 5.93 31.01
N LYS A 151 -38.39 6.46 31.63
CA LYS A 151 -38.44 7.69 32.45
C LYS A 151 -38.68 8.98 31.67
N TYR A 152 -38.62 8.91 30.35
CA TYR A 152 -38.86 10.06 29.46
C TYR A 152 -40.12 9.91 28.64
N LYS A 153 -40.94 8.91 28.90
CA LYS A 153 -42.20 8.66 28.17
C LYS A 153 -43.10 9.89 28.19
N GLY A 154 -43.65 10.23 27.04
CA GLY A 154 -44.48 11.45 26.81
C GLY A 154 -43.69 12.74 26.56
N LYS A 155 -42.36 12.73 26.74
CA LYS A 155 -41.51 13.90 26.44
C LYS A 155 -41.21 14.02 24.96
N LYS A 156 -41.00 15.26 24.52
CA LYS A 156 -40.45 15.58 23.19
C LYS A 156 -38.97 15.38 23.17
N ALA A 157 -38.43 14.75 22.13
CA ALA A 157 -37.04 14.41 21.98
C ALA A 157 -36.53 14.63 20.55
N VAL A 158 -35.23 14.78 20.40
CA VAL A 158 -34.51 14.89 19.12
C VAL A 158 -33.32 13.92 19.12
N LEU A 159 -33.10 13.23 18.02
CA LEU A 159 -31.89 12.46 17.79
C LEU A 159 -30.85 13.33 17.08
N GLN A 160 -29.60 13.21 17.48
CA GLN A 160 -28.48 13.87 16.82
C GLN A 160 -27.33 12.88 16.63
N ILE A 161 -26.98 12.60 15.39
CA ILE A 161 -25.80 11.77 15.03
C ILE A 161 -24.66 12.75 14.77
N VAL A 162 -23.56 12.59 15.50
CA VAL A 162 -22.42 13.51 15.52
C VAL A 162 -21.18 12.80 15.00
N ASP A 163 -20.49 13.47 14.11
CA ASP A 163 -19.13 13.16 13.69
C ASP A 163 -18.28 14.43 13.86
N ASP A 164 -17.53 14.52 14.95
CA ASP A 164 -16.64 15.62 15.30
C ASP A 164 -15.23 15.09 15.63
N ALA A 165 -14.81 14.05 14.94
CA ALA A 165 -13.47 13.48 15.08
C ALA A 165 -12.75 13.41 13.74
N SER A 166 -11.47 13.78 13.73
CA SER A 166 -10.58 13.62 12.57
C SER A 166 -9.42 12.71 12.97
N GLY A 167 -9.29 11.54 12.32
CA GLY A 167 -8.26 10.55 12.62
C GLY A 167 -8.80 9.14 12.63
N GLY A 168 -8.03 8.16 13.05
CA GLY A 168 -8.44 6.75 13.03
C GLY A 168 -9.78 6.52 13.75
N TRP A 169 -10.75 5.92 13.07
CA TRP A 169 -12.12 5.75 13.52
C TRP A 169 -12.89 7.07 13.74
N GLY A 170 -12.50 8.15 13.05
CA GLY A 170 -13.18 9.43 13.06
C GLY A 170 -14.45 9.45 12.20
N HIS A 171 -15.32 8.44 12.32
CA HIS A 171 -16.59 8.33 11.61
C HIS A 171 -17.55 7.43 12.37
N ILE A 172 -18.84 7.50 12.04
CA ILE A 172 -19.92 6.72 12.67
C ILE A 172 -20.88 6.15 11.62
N ASN A 173 -21.37 4.93 11.89
CA ASN A 173 -22.39 4.25 11.12
C ASN A 173 -23.62 4.05 12.01
N VAL A 174 -24.81 4.44 11.52
CA VAL A 174 -26.10 4.29 12.24
C VAL A 174 -27.17 3.84 11.28
N ASP A 175 -28.06 2.96 11.75
CA ASP A 175 -29.17 2.47 10.94
C ASP A 175 -30.36 2.02 11.79
N GLN A 176 -31.52 1.83 11.17
CA GLN A 176 -32.73 1.20 11.71
C GLN A 176 -33.14 1.70 13.10
N ILE A 177 -33.46 2.97 13.22
CA ILE A 177 -33.87 3.59 14.49
C ILE A 177 -35.35 3.45 14.70
N SER A 178 -35.77 2.80 15.81
CA SER A 178 -37.18 2.57 16.15
C SER A 178 -37.44 2.77 17.62
N GLN A 179 -38.65 3.13 17.99
CA GLN A 179 -39.17 3.00 19.35
C GLN A 179 -39.86 1.64 19.50
N SER A 180 -39.54 0.90 20.57
CA SER A 180 -40.05 -0.44 20.84
C SER A 180 -40.39 -0.64 22.33
N ASN A 181 -41.30 -1.55 22.63
CA ASN A 181 -41.54 -2.02 24.00
C ASN A 181 -40.64 -3.23 24.36
N LYS A 182 -39.80 -3.69 23.41
CA LYS A 182 -38.87 -4.78 23.60
C LYS A 182 -37.45 -4.33 23.22
N GLN A 183 -36.47 -4.86 23.88
CA GLN A 183 -35.06 -4.65 23.51
C GLN A 183 -34.71 -5.51 22.28
N ALA A 184 -34.04 -4.90 21.31
CA ALA A 184 -33.42 -5.63 20.21
C ALA A 184 -32.25 -6.48 20.74
N LYS A 185 -32.16 -7.73 20.30
CA LYS A 185 -31.07 -8.64 20.68
C LYS A 185 -29.83 -8.32 19.87
N LYS A 186 -28.68 -8.19 20.56
CA LYS A 186 -27.38 -8.04 19.88
C LYS A 186 -27.17 -9.19 18.88
N LYS A 187 -26.80 -8.82 17.65
CA LYS A 187 -26.38 -9.81 16.65
C LYS A 187 -25.07 -10.45 17.15
N PRO A 188 -24.85 -11.75 16.97
CA PRO A 188 -23.54 -12.30 17.21
C PRO A 188 -22.55 -11.52 16.33
N ALA A 189 -21.51 -10.93 16.95
CA ALA A 189 -20.48 -10.24 16.21
C ALA A 189 -19.92 -11.22 15.17
N PRO A 190 -19.80 -10.84 13.89
CA PRO A 190 -19.10 -11.67 12.95
C PRO A 190 -17.73 -11.95 13.56
N ALA A 191 -17.30 -13.19 13.50
CA ALA A 191 -15.91 -13.51 13.83
C ALA A 191 -15.02 -12.49 13.08
N PRO A 192 -13.97 -11.94 13.73
CA PRO A 192 -13.16 -10.85 13.14
C PRO A 192 -12.90 -11.18 11.68
N ALA A 193 -13.22 -10.26 10.79
CA ALA A 193 -13.32 -10.47 9.35
C ALA A 193 -12.04 -11.12 8.84
N ARG A 194 -12.03 -12.41 8.77
CA ARG A 194 -11.14 -13.20 7.93
C ARG A 194 -11.57 -12.84 6.52
N GLY A 195 -10.73 -12.15 5.78
CA GLY A 195 -11.06 -11.54 4.51
C GLY A 195 -11.98 -12.37 3.63
N ARG A 196 -12.97 -11.72 3.02
CA ARG A 196 -13.98 -12.19 2.06
C ARG A 196 -14.42 -13.64 2.27
N GLY A 197 -15.38 -13.87 3.16
CA GLY A 197 -15.90 -15.19 3.47
C GLY A 197 -16.84 -15.71 2.39
N GLY A 198 -16.31 -16.63 1.58
CA GLY A 198 -17.12 -17.75 1.12
C GLY A 198 -17.23 -18.76 2.27
N ASN A 199 -18.21 -19.67 2.23
CA ASN A 199 -18.33 -20.82 3.13
C ASN A 199 -16.93 -21.41 3.40
N PRO A 200 -16.49 -21.63 4.65
CA PRO A 200 -15.14 -22.11 4.90
C PRO A 200 -14.96 -23.45 4.18
N GLN A 201 -14.16 -23.45 3.13
CA GLN A 201 -13.81 -24.68 2.43
C GLN A 201 -13.21 -25.67 3.43
N PRO A 202 -13.55 -26.94 3.34
CA PRO A 202 -12.98 -27.97 4.20
C PRO A 202 -11.45 -27.96 4.06
N GLN A 203 -10.78 -28.21 5.15
CA GLN A 203 -9.33 -28.34 5.15
C GLN A 203 -8.95 -29.67 4.50
N ASN A 204 -8.33 -29.62 3.33
CA ASN A 204 -7.84 -30.79 2.62
C ASN A 204 -6.37 -31.00 2.94
N ALA A 205 -5.97 -32.24 3.15
CA ALA A 205 -4.58 -32.63 3.40
C ALA A 205 -4.14 -33.63 2.33
N GLN A 206 -2.91 -33.46 1.84
CA GLN A 206 -2.26 -34.39 0.92
C GLN A 206 -0.76 -34.49 1.17
N GLU A 207 -0.17 -35.57 0.76
CA GLU A 207 1.27 -35.76 0.74
C GLU A 207 1.81 -35.52 -0.68
N ILE A 208 2.88 -34.75 -0.77
CA ILE A 208 3.58 -34.45 -2.03
C ILE A 208 5.04 -34.85 -1.87
N LYS A 209 5.50 -35.80 -2.69
CA LYS A 209 6.93 -36.11 -2.79
C LYS A 209 7.64 -34.93 -3.46
N ILE A 210 8.61 -34.33 -2.80
CA ILE A 210 9.35 -33.18 -3.31
C ILE A 210 10.42 -33.72 -4.27
N THR A 211 10.13 -33.62 -5.57
CA THR A 211 11.00 -34.09 -6.66
C THR A 211 11.72 -32.96 -7.37
N GLY A 212 11.24 -31.72 -7.22
CA GLY A 212 11.81 -30.52 -7.81
C GLY A 212 11.91 -29.40 -6.79
N LYS A 213 12.53 -28.30 -7.20
CA LYS A 213 12.84 -27.14 -6.36
C LYS A 213 11.63 -26.47 -5.72
N TYR A 214 10.45 -26.55 -6.36
CA TYR A 214 9.27 -25.81 -5.95
C TYR A 214 8.08 -26.73 -5.65
N ILE A 215 7.21 -26.32 -4.75
CA ILE A 215 5.80 -26.68 -4.76
C ILE A 215 5.06 -25.56 -5.46
N ILE A 216 4.36 -25.89 -6.56
CA ILE A 216 3.55 -24.94 -7.34
C ILE A 216 2.08 -25.18 -7.11
N PHE A 217 1.28 -24.11 -7.17
CA PHE A 217 -0.18 -24.16 -6.96
C PHE A 217 -0.89 -22.99 -7.65
N PRO A 218 -2.20 -23.18 -7.99
CA PRO A 218 -2.97 -22.15 -8.68
C PRO A 218 -3.50 -21.08 -7.73
N VAL A 219 -3.64 -19.85 -8.27
CA VAL A 219 -4.19 -18.67 -7.59
C VAL A 219 -5.22 -18.00 -8.47
N SER A 220 -6.22 -17.34 -7.87
CA SER A 220 -7.18 -16.51 -8.58
C SER A 220 -7.18 -15.07 -8.08
N ASN A 221 -7.31 -14.13 -9.03
CA ASN A 221 -7.43 -12.68 -8.72
C ASN A 221 -8.69 -12.35 -7.90
N ARG A 222 -9.70 -13.23 -7.98
CA ARG A 222 -10.97 -13.15 -7.25
C ARG A 222 -11.16 -14.38 -6.34
N GLY A 223 -10.06 -15.05 -6.00
CA GLY A 223 -10.05 -16.27 -5.21
C GLY A 223 -10.52 -16.06 -3.77
N GLN A 224 -10.91 -17.18 -3.17
CA GLN A 224 -11.24 -17.21 -1.75
C GLN A 224 -9.96 -17.37 -0.93
N ARG A 225 -9.76 -16.48 0.06
CA ARG A 225 -8.61 -16.59 0.94
C ARG A 225 -8.73 -17.82 1.83
N GLY A 226 -7.78 -18.74 1.67
CA GLY A 226 -7.65 -19.96 2.47
C GLY A 226 -6.27 -20.09 3.08
N ARG A 227 -6.18 -20.73 4.24
CA ARG A 227 -4.89 -21.02 4.90
C ARG A 227 -4.26 -22.25 4.27
N MET A 228 -2.97 -22.19 3.96
CA MET A 228 -2.13 -23.31 3.60
C MET A 228 -0.99 -23.50 4.58
N THR A 229 -0.72 -24.74 4.96
CA THR A 229 0.48 -25.12 5.74
C THR A 229 1.22 -26.26 5.04
N ILE A 230 2.54 -26.21 5.09
CA ILE A 230 3.43 -27.25 4.55
C ILE A 230 4.36 -27.71 5.66
N TYR A 231 4.32 -29.00 5.95
CA TYR A 231 5.23 -29.67 6.89
C TYR A 231 6.14 -30.66 6.15
N VAL A 232 7.41 -30.74 6.56
CA VAL A 232 8.34 -31.82 6.18
C VAL A 232 8.78 -32.51 7.47
N GLY A 233 8.34 -33.75 7.67
CA GLY A 233 8.38 -34.37 8.99
C GLY A 233 7.56 -33.52 9.99
N GLU A 234 8.15 -33.19 11.14
CA GLU A 234 7.55 -32.34 12.16
C GLU A 234 7.80 -30.83 11.93
N GLN A 235 8.64 -30.48 10.97
CA GLN A 235 9.01 -29.09 10.72
C GLN A 235 7.94 -28.39 9.90
N LEU A 236 7.36 -27.31 10.43
CA LEU A 236 6.52 -26.38 9.65
C LEU A 236 7.43 -25.52 8.75
N VAL A 237 7.33 -25.69 7.44
CA VAL A 237 8.15 -25.02 6.43
C VAL A 237 7.46 -23.76 5.92
N HIS A 238 6.17 -23.85 5.59
CA HIS A 238 5.36 -22.72 5.14
C HIS A 238 4.02 -22.67 5.86
N ASN A 239 3.56 -21.45 6.15
CA ASN A 239 2.24 -21.17 6.70
C ASN A 239 1.77 -19.81 6.18
N LEU A 240 0.84 -19.83 5.23
CA LEU A 240 0.45 -18.63 4.48
C LEU A 240 -1.03 -18.64 4.10
N ASP A 241 -1.56 -17.45 3.86
CA ASP A 241 -2.87 -17.24 3.26
C ASP A 241 -2.73 -17.21 1.74
N CYS A 242 -3.58 -17.94 1.04
CA CYS A 242 -3.58 -18.03 -0.42
C CYS A 242 -4.96 -17.64 -0.96
N ASP A 243 -4.99 -16.93 -2.08
CA ASP A 243 -6.23 -16.59 -2.77
C ASP A 243 -6.54 -17.74 -3.76
N PHE A 244 -7.15 -18.85 -3.26
CA PHE A 244 -7.42 -20.04 -4.04
C PHE A 244 -8.59 -19.86 -5.02
N PRO A 245 -8.49 -20.38 -6.26
CA PRO A 245 -9.61 -20.39 -7.18
C PRO A 245 -10.75 -21.28 -6.63
N PRO A 246 -12.03 -20.93 -6.84
CA PRO A 246 -13.17 -21.73 -6.41
C PRO A 246 -13.31 -23.05 -7.21
N ASN A 247 -12.82 -23.08 -8.44
CA ASN A 247 -12.80 -24.22 -9.35
C ASN A 247 -11.65 -24.06 -10.38
N LYS A 248 -11.47 -25.04 -11.27
CA LYS A 248 -10.38 -25.05 -12.25
C LYS A 248 -10.51 -23.94 -13.31
N ASP A 249 -11.73 -23.54 -13.67
CA ASP A 249 -11.98 -22.53 -14.70
C ASP A 249 -11.67 -21.11 -14.20
N ALA A 250 -11.58 -20.93 -12.88
CA ALA A 250 -11.27 -19.66 -12.24
C ALA A 250 -9.78 -19.50 -11.90
N ILE A 251 -8.91 -20.33 -12.49
CA ILE A 251 -7.45 -20.18 -12.30
C ILE A 251 -6.95 -19.03 -13.18
N ASP A 252 -6.45 -17.97 -12.53
CA ASP A 252 -5.87 -16.83 -13.26
C ASP A 252 -4.36 -16.97 -13.46
N TRP A 253 -3.64 -17.53 -12.48
CA TRP A 253 -2.19 -17.69 -12.55
C TRP A 253 -1.68 -18.74 -11.56
N TRP A 254 -0.38 -19.09 -11.68
CA TRP A 254 0.31 -20.04 -10.82
C TRP A 254 1.42 -19.35 -10.04
N THR A 255 1.63 -19.82 -8.82
CA THR A 255 2.73 -19.39 -7.95
C THR A 255 3.51 -20.59 -7.43
N TYR A 256 4.57 -20.29 -6.68
CA TYR A 256 5.47 -21.30 -6.17
C TYR A 256 5.97 -20.96 -4.75
N LEU A 257 6.39 -22.01 -4.05
CA LEU A 257 7.15 -21.93 -2.80
C LEU A 257 8.42 -22.75 -2.95
N ASP A 258 9.54 -22.18 -2.52
CA ASP A 258 10.83 -22.83 -2.58
C ASP A 258 10.92 -23.97 -1.57
N MET A 259 11.24 -25.16 -2.08
CA MET A 259 11.42 -26.41 -1.34
C MET A 259 12.77 -27.07 -1.60
N ALA A 260 13.74 -26.36 -2.18
CA ALA A 260 15.02 -26.91 -2.61
C ALA A 260 15.74 -27.70 -1.50
N GLU A 261 15.70 -27.20 -0.24
CA GLU A 261 16.32 -27.85 0.93
C GLU A 261 15.66 -29.21 1.28
N TYR A 262 14.50 -29.50 0.71
CA TYR A 262 13.67 -30.68 1.08
C TYR A 262 13.50 -31.65 -0.08
N VAL A 263 14.22 -31.47 -1.19
CA VAL A 263 14.19 -32.40 -2.34
C VAL A 263 14.52 -33.82 -1.87
N GLY A 264 13.74 -34.79 -2.32
CA GLY A 264 13.81 -36.20 -1.91
C GLY A 264 12.93 -36.56 -0.70
N LYS A 265 12.43 -35.59 0.05
CA LYS A 265 11.53 -35.78 1.21
C LYS A 265 10.06 -35.69 0.77
N THR A 266 9.15 -36.06 1.68
CA THR A 266 7.70 -35.91 1.49
C THR A 266 7.19 -34.74 2.32
N ALA A 267 6.42 -33.85 1.69
CA ALA A 267 5.73 -32.74 2.33
C ALA A 267 4.27 -33.09 2.59
N LYS A 268 3.81 -32.82 3.82
CA LYS A 268 2.38 -32.83 4.16
C LYS A 268 1.84 -31.42 3.93
N VAL A 269 1.01 -31.25 2.91
CA VAL A 269 0.38 -29.99 2.55
C VAL A 269 -1.06 -30.00 3.01
N THR A 270 -1.46 -29.00 3.76
CA THR A 270 -2.86 -28.79 4.18
C THR A 270 -3.34 -27.45 3.63
N ALA A 271 -4.47 -27.43 2.94
CA ALA A 271 -5.03 -26.22 2.37
C ALA A 271 -6.55 -26.11 2.57
N ARG A 272 -7.04 -24.90 2.85
CA ARG A 272 -8.47 -24.57 2.79
C ARG A 272 -8.80 -24.11 1.37
N ALA A 273 -8.95 -25.09 0.48
CA ALA A 273 -9.31 -24.92 -0.93
C ALA A 273 -10.20 -26.08 -1.38
N ALA A 274 -10.86 -25.94 -2.52
CA ALA A 274 -11.64 -27.02 -3.10
C ALA A 274 -10.76 -28.26 -3.36
N PRO A 275 -11.28 -29.50 -3.17
CA PRO A 275 -10.49 -30.73 -3.35
C PRO A 275 -9.84 -30.84 -4.73
N GLU A 276 -10.54 -30.44 -5.80
CA GLU A 276 -10.03 -30.42 -7.17
C GLU A 276 -8.90 -29.43 -7.40
N ILE A 277 -8.84 -28.37 -6.59
CA ILE A 277 -7.75 -27.39 -6.62
C ILE A 277 -6.54 -27.93 -5.87
N CYS A 278 -6.75 -28.55 -4.71
CA CYS A 278 -5.66 -29.19 -3.97
C CYS A 278 -4.94 -30.26 -4.80
N LYS A 279 -5.66 -31.04 -5.60
CA LYS A 279 -5.09 -32.06 -6.50
C LYS A 279 -4.16 -31.51 -7.59
N LEU A 280 -4.18 -30.20 -7.82
CA LEU A 280 -3.31 -29.53 -8.78
C LEU A 280 -1.96 -29.12 -8.19
N PHE A 281 -1.77 -29.23 -6.86
CA PHE A 281 -0.51 -28.90 -6.22
C PHE A 281 0.52 -29.97 -6.58
N GLU A 282 1.68 -29.57 -7.02
CA GLU A 282 2.73 -30.47 -7.44
C GLU A 282 4.13 -29.96 -7.13
N SER A 283 5.10 -30.87 -7.05
CA SER A 283 6.51 -30.54 -7.02
C SER A 283 7.04 -30.42 -8.44
N SER A 284 7.78 -29.34 -8.73
CA SER A 284 8.31 -29.05 -10.06
C SER A 284 9.53 -28.14 -9.99
N ASP A 285 10.42 -28.24 -10.97
CA ASP A 285 11.52 -27.28 -11.21
C ASP A 285 11.05 -26.09 -12.07
N LYS A 286 9.86 -26.13 -12.63
CA LYS A 286 9.31 -25.11 -13.51
C LYS A 286 7.96 -24.63 -13.01
N ILE A 287 7.75 -23.32 -13.03
CA ILE A 287 6.47 -22.70 -12.73
C ILE A 287 5.60 -22.76 -13.98
N ARG A 288 4.35 -23.23 -13.85
CA ARG A 288 3.41 -23.31 -14.97
C ARG A 288 2.89 -21.95 -15.39
N HIS A 289 2.49 -21.83 -16.67
CA HIS A 289 1.75 -20.70 -17.23
C HIS A 289 2.39 -19.34 -16.92
N LEU A 290 3.70 -19.21 -17.11
CA LEU A 290 4.39 -17.94 -16.91
C LEU A 290 4.19 -16.96 -18.08
N GLN A 291 3.82 -17.47 -19.27
CA GLN A 291 3.70 -16.61 -20.45
C GLN A 291 2.34 -15.89 -20.49
N PRO A 292 2.28 -14.63 -20.92
CA PRO A 292 3.43 -13.77 -21.22
C PRO A 292 4.11 -13.24 -19.92
N LEU A 293 5.39 -13.58 -19.73
CA LEU A 293 6.16 -13.10 -18.59
C LEU A 293 6.79 -11.75 -18.93
N TYR A 294 6.56 -10.75 -18.07
CA TYR A 294 7.03 -9.35 -18.22
C TYR A 294 6.52 -8.63 -19.48
N ASP A 295 5.54 -9.21 -20.19
CA ASP A 295 4.87 -8.57 -21.34
C ASP A 295 3.34 -8.59 -21.21
N GLU A 296 2.83 -8.83 -20.01
CA GLU A 296 1.41 -8.75 -19.70
C GLU A 296 0.88 -7.33 -20.02
N ALA A 297 -0.39 -7.21 -20.38
CA ALA A 297 -0.99 -5.98 -20.92
C ALA A 297 -0.73 -4.72 -20.06
N LEU A 298 -0.75 -4.85 -18.73
CA LEU A 298 -0.52 -3.74 -17.80
C LEU A 298 0.84 -3.84 -17.08
N ARG A 299 1.75 -4.73 -17.53
CA ARG A 299 3.11 -4.82 -16.96
C ARG A 299 3.87 -3.51 -17.21
N PRO A 300 4.35 -2.83 -16.16
CA PRO A 300 5.28 -1.72 -16.35
C PRO A 300 6.49 -2.18 -17.16
N GLN A 301 6.96 -1.36 -18.09
CA GLN A 301 8.00 -1.74 -19.01
C GLN A 301 9.38 -1.20 -18.66
N PHE A 302 9.44 -0.21 -17.78
CA PHE A 302 10.71 0.32 -17.25
C PHE A 302 10.63 0.68 -15.76
N HIS A 303 9.47 0.47 -15.13
CA HIS A 303 9.38 0.40 -13.68
C HIS A 303 9.45 -1.06 -13.24
N MET A 304 10.24 -1.35 -12.20
CA MET A 304 10.35 -2.69 -11.66
C MET A 304 9.03 -3.14 -11.03
N SER A 305 8.61 -4.35 -11.32
CA SER A 305 7.47 -5.02 -10.69
C SER A 305 7.76 -6.51 -10.58
N GLN A 306 7.33 -7.14 -9.50
CA GLN A 306 7.56 -8.57 -9.29
C GLN A 306 6.82 -9.45 -10.31
N MET A 307 7.33 -10.65 -10.52
CA MET A 307 6.77 -11.64 -11.45
C MET A 307 5.30 -11.94 -11.15
N ARG A 308 4.96 -12.26 -9.92
CA ARG A 308 3.64 -12.73 -9.47
C ARG A 308 3.34 -12.27 -8.05
N GLY A 309 2.06 -11.99 -7.76
CA GLY A 309 1.58 -11.67 -6.42
C GLY A 309 1.56 -10.18 -6.09
N TRP A 310 1.78 -9.81 -4.83
CA TRP A 310 1.76 -8.42 -4.34
C TRP A 310 3.14 -7.97 -3.92
N ASN A 311 3.50 -6.73 -4.24
CA ASN A 311 4.65 -6.05 -3.65
C ASN A 311 4.25 -4.76 -2.94
N ASN A 312 5.01 -4.39 -1.91
CA ASN A 312 4.96 -3.05 -1.30
C ASN A 312 6.39 -2.52 -1.09
N ASP A 313 6.88 -2.34 0.13
CA ASP A 313 8.08 -1.59 0.43
C ASP A 313 9.34 -2.14 -0.24
N PRO A 314 10.18 -1.31 -0.85
CA PRO A 314 11.57 -1.63 -1.15
C PRO A 314 12.32 -2.05 0.11
N ASN A 315 13.19 -3.01 0.02
CA ASN A 315 13.98 -3.55 1.14
C ASN A 315 15.40 -3.89 0.71
N GLY A 316 16.28 -4.02 1.66
CA GLY A 316 17.55 -4.73 1.53
C GLY A 316 18.52 -4.18 0.48
N MET A 317 18.27 -3.00 -0.05
CA MET A 317 18.96 -2.46 -1.23
C MET A 317 20.45 -2.24 -0.98
N CYS A 318 21.30 -2.94 -1.75
CA CYS A 318 22.75 -2.78 -1.66
C CYS A 318 23.43 -3.10 -3.01
N HIS A 319 24.67 -2.61 -3.16
CA HIS A 319 25.53 -2.98 -4.28
C HIS A 319 26.69 -3.83 -3.77
N TYR A 320 26.98 -4.92 -4.46
CA TYR A 320 28.13 -5.77 -4.19
C TYR A 320 28.66 -6.40 -5.48
N ASP A 321 29.97 -6.29 -5.70
CA ASP A 321 30.74 -6.96 -6.76
C ASP A 321 30.13 -6.83 -8.17
N GLY A 322 29.76 -5.59 -8.53
CA GLY A 322 29.23 -5.24 -9.85
C GLY A 322 27.72 -5.44 -10.01
N GLU A 323 27.01 -5.91 -8.99
CA GLU A 323 25.58 -6.10 -9.04
C GLU A 323 24.85 -5.24 -7.98
N TYR A 324 23.74 -4.63 -8.38
CA TYR A 324 22.75 -4.03 -7.49
C TYR A 324 21.76 -5.11 -7.07
N HIS A 325 21.60 -5.33 -5.77
CA HIS A 325 20.62 -6.21 -5.18
C HIS A 325 19.44 -5.38 -4.69
N PHE A 326 18.25 -5.75 -5.11
CA PHE A 326 17.00 -5.11 -4.74
C PHE A 326 16.06 -6.15 -4.15
N PHE A 327 15.55 -5.88 -2.95
CA PHE A 327 14.58 -6.72 -2.28
C PHE A 327 13.29 -5.92 -2.05
N TRP A 328 12.21 -6.63 -1.73
CA TRP A 328 10.92 -5.99 -1.46
C TRP A 328 10.00 -6.86 -0.63
N GLN A 329 9.05 -6.23 0.06
CA GLN A 329 7.94 -6.93 0.69
C GLN A 329 7.10 -7.64 -0.38
N CYS A 330 6.93 -8.95 -0.23
CA CYS A 330 6.31 -9.81 -1.24
C CYS A 330 5.26 -10.72 -0.62
N ASN A 331 4.01 -10.65 -1.13
CA ASN A 331 3.04 -11.72 -0.93
C ASN A 331 3.03 -12.63 -2.15
N PRO A 332 3.51 -13.89 -2.06
CA PRO A 332 3.62 -14.78 -3.21
C PRO A 332 2.29 -15.40 -3.66
N ALA A 333 1.24 -15.37 -2.83
CA ALA A 333 0.05 -16.20 -3.00
C ALA A 333 -1.26 -15.41 -3.05
N GLY A 334 -1.20 -14.15 -3.42
CA GLY A 334 -2.35 -13.27 -3.57
C GLY A 334 -1.98 -11.87 -4.05
N ARG A 335 -2.97 -11.10 -4.49
CA ARG A 335 -2.80 -9.74 -5.04
C ARG A 335 -2.99 -8.63 -4.02
N GLY A 336 -3.07 -8.95 -2.74
CA GLY A 336 -3.19 -8.01 -1.63
C GLY A 336 -2.12 -8.21 -0.58
N TRP A 337 -2.03 -7.27 0.34
CA TRP A 337 -1.12 -7.35 1.47
C TRP A 337 -1.39 -8.59 2.33
N ALA A 338 -0.42 -9.47 2.45
CA ALA A 338 -0.38 -10.65 3.31
C ALA A 338 1.01 -11.30 3.24
N ASN A 339 1.30 -12.28 4.09
CA ASN A 339 2.43 -13.22 3.98
C ASN A 339 3.76 -12.55 3.64
N MET A 340 4.19 -11.54 4.38
CA MET A 340 5.37 -10.76 3.99
C MET A 340 6.65 -11.61 3.94
N TYR A 341 6.99 -12.00 2.72
CA TYR A 341 8.30 -12.52 2.29
C TYR A 341 9.17 -11.37 1.78
N TRP A 342 10.43 -11.62 1.54
CA TRP A 342 11.27 -10.72 0.76
C TRP A 342 11.53 -11.31 -0.63
N GLY A 343 11.00 -10.64 -1.66
CA GLY A 343 11.42 -10.85 -3.04
C GLY A 343 12.85 -10.37 -3.23
N HIS A 344 13.51 -10.80 -4.31
CA HIS A 344 14.87 -10.42 -4.62
C HIS A 344 15.07 -10.31 -6.14
N ALA A 345 15.79 -9.30 -6.58
CA ALA A 345 16.25 -9.15 -7.96
C ALA A 345 17.66 -8.56 -7.99
N THR A 346 18.40 -8.85 -9.06
CA THR A 346 19.70 -8.26 -9.34
C THR A 346 19.70 -7.47 -10.64
N SER A 347 20.55 -6.46 -10.73
CA SER A 347 20.73 -5.62 -11.91
C SER A 347 22.17 -5.09 -11.99
N PRO A 348 22.75 -4.99 -13.19
CA PRO A 348 24.02 -4.30 -13.38
C PRO A 348 23.87 -2.77 -13.42
N ASP A 349 22.66 -2.24 -13.64
CA ASP A 349 22.41 -0.83 -14.00
C ASP A 349 21.19 -0.20 -13.31
N MET A 350 20.52 -0.92 -12.40
CA MET A 350 19.29 -0.51 -11.72
C MET A 350 18.07 -0.29 -12.66
N VAL A 351 18.21 -0.62 -13.94
CA VAL A 351 17.16 -0.49 -14.96
C VAL A 351 16.69 -1.87 -15.44
N ARG A 352 17.64 -2.75 -15.75
CA ARG A 352 17.37 -4.11 -16.23
C ARG A 352 17.48 -5.11 -15.09
N TRP A 353 16.35 -5.52 -14.55
CA TRP A 353 16.29 -6.41 -13.41
C TRP A 353 16.12 -7.87 -13.83
N THR A 354 16.72 -8.76 -13.05
CA THR A 354 16.49 -10.20 -13.13
C THR A 354 16.02 -10.69 -11.76
N GLU A 355 14.76 -11.13 -11.68
CA GLU A 355 14.20 -11.65 -10.44
C GLU A 355 14.89 -12.97 -10.06
N GLN A 356 15.27 -13.08 -8.80
CA GLN A 356 15.94 -14.22 -8.17
C GLN A 356 14.94 -14.98 -7.29
N ASP A 357 15.38 -16.04 -6.63
CA ASP A 357 14.60 -16.68 -5.57
C ASP A 357 14.36 -15.71 -4.40
N ARG A 358 13.24 -15.90 -3.71
CA ARG A 358 12.90 -15.07 -2.56
C ARG A 358 13.91 -15.26 -1.43
N ALA A 359 14.47 -14.15 -0.95
CA ALA A 359 15.54 -14.15 0.03
C ALA A 359 15.08 -14.56 1.44
N LEU A 360 13.96 -14.00 1.91
CA LEU A 360 13.42 -14.27 3.24
C LEU A 360 12.00 -14.81 3.15
N ARG A 361 11.66 -15.77 4.02
CA ARG A 361 10.34 -16.42 4.10
C ARG A 361 9.57 -15.88 5.30
N SER A 362 8.27 -15.71 5.18
CA SER A 362 7.40 -15.31 6.29
C SER A 362 7.36 -16.35 7.42
N PHE A 363 7.88 -17.53 7.20
CA PHE A 363 8.02 -18.58 8.19
C PHE A 363 9.40 -19.20 8.00
N GLY A 364 10.38 -18.67 8.63
CA GLY A 364 11.70 -19.10 8.36
C GLY A 364 12.42 -19.71 9.56
N GLY A 365 13.16 -20.76 9.28
CA GLY A 365 14.32 -21.26 9.98
C GLY A 365 14.18 -21.55 11.49
N ASN A 366 15.19 -22.20 12.03
CA ASN A 366 15.38 -22.48 13.45
C ASN A 366 15.60 -21.20 14.27
N VAL A 367 14.53 -20.47 14.61
CA VAL A 367 14.62 -19.34 15.51
C VAL A 367 14.37 -19.84 16.94
N LYS A 368 15.42 -19.93 17.71
CA LYS A 368 15.39 -20.47 19.08
C LYS A 368 14.47 -19.73 20.07
N ASN A 369 14.04 -18.51 19.78
CA ASN A 369 13.25 -17.68 20.69
C ASN A 369 11.91 -17.23 20.10
N ARG A 370 11.19 -18.13 19.46
CA ARG A 370 9.86 -17.86 18.88
C ARG A 370 8.86 -17.50 19.98
N HIS A 371 8.15 -16.36 19.79
CA HIS A 371 7.06 -16.01 20.70
C HIS A 371 5.89 -16.99 20.52
N PRO A 372 5.46 -17.73 21.57
CA PRO A 372 4.52 -18.85 21.43
C PRO A 372 3.11 -18.46 20.98
N LYS A 373 2.73 -17.18 21.04
CA LYS A 373 1.39 -16.68 20.68
C LYS A 373 1.23 -16.27 19.21
N MET A 374 2.30 -16.27 18.40
CA MET A 374 2.22 -15.86 16.99
C MET A 374 2.12 -17.08 16.07
N ALA A 375 0.95 -17.26 15.46
CA ALA A 375 0.69 -18.33 14.49
C ALA A 375 1.41 -18.12 13.14
N VAL A 376 1.69 -16.86 12.77
CA VAL A 376 2.37 -16.49 11.52
C VAL A 376 3.37 -15.39 11.82
N ARG A 377 4.61 -15.56 11.37
CA ARG A 377 5.67 -14.55 11.42
C ARG A 377 5.85 -13.98 10.03
N ASN A 378 5.88 -12.66 9.94
CA ASN A 378 6.21 -11.93 8.72
C ASN A 378 7.62 -11.36 8.84
N CYS A 379 8.37 -11.36 7.73
CA CYS A 379 9.57 -10.58 7.59
C CYS A 379 9.15 -9.18 7.10
N PHE A 380 8.92 -8.25 8.03
CA PHE A 380 8.58 -6.87 7.69
C PHE A 380 9.80 -6.15 7.11
N SER A 381 9.59 -4.90 6.72
CA SER A 381 10.58 -4.11 5.99
C SER A 381 11.90 -3.97 6.74
N GLY A 382 12.90 -3.59 6.03
CA GLY A 382 14.26 -3.41 6.52
C GLY A 382 15.22 -3.17 5.37
N SER A 383 16.52 -3.19 5.64
CA SER A 383 17.56 -2.76 4.72
C SER A 383 18.70 -3.77 4.58
N GLY A 384 19.56 -3.55 3.60
CA GLY A 384 20.72 -4.38 3.35
C GLY A 384 22.03 -3.59 3.37
N ASN A 385 23.12 -4.29 3.66
CA ASN A 385 24.47 -3.75 3.58
C ASN A 385 25.48 -4.89 3.36
N VAL A 386 26.74 -4.56 3.13
CA VAL A 386 27.85 -5.51 3.02
C VAL A 386 28.83 -5.28 4.16
N ASP A 387 29.14 -6.32 4.93
CA ASP A 387 30.15 -6.26 5.98
C ASP A 387 31.56 -6.39 5.35
N LEU A 388 32.03 -5.27 4.81
CA LEU A 388 33.31 -5.18 4.11
C LEU A 388 34.51 -5.53 5.04
N ASN A 389 34.37 -5.25 6.34
CA ASN A 389 35.40 -5.40 7.35
C ASN A 389 35.29 -6.73 8.11
N ASN A 390 34.29 -7.58 7.77
CA ASN A 390 34.03 -8.84 8.46
C ASN A 390 33.86 -8.66 9.99
N THR A 391 33.16 -7.61 10.41
CA THR A 391 32.98 -7.26 11.82
C THR A 391 32.17 -8.33 12.57
N ALA A 392 31.23 -8.98 11.86
CA ALA A 392 30.43 -10.07 12.41
C ALA A 392 31.17 -11.41 12.45
N GLY A 393 32.29 -11.54 11.72
CA GLY A 393 33.05 -12.80 11.64
C GLY A 393 32.33 -13.89 10.85
N TRP A 394 31.37 -13.53 9.96
CA TRP A 394 30.58 -14.50 9.17
C TRP A 394 31.19 -14.80 7.79
N GLN A 395 32.17 -14.03 7.34
CA GLN A 395 32.79 -14.21 6.02
C GLN A 395 33.35 -15.62 5.86
N LYS A 396 33.02 -16.26 4.73
CA LYS A 396 33.58 -17.54 4.29
C LYS A 396 34.28 -17.37 2.93
N GLY A 397 35.55 -17.70 2.86
CA GLY A 397 36.29 -17.52 1.62
C GLY A 397 36.54 -16.05 1.27
N LYS A 398 36.56 -15.74 -0.04
CA LYS A 398 36.89 -14.40 -0.55
C LYS A 398 35.73 -13.42 -0.56
N ASP A 399 34.49 -13.93 -0.67
CA ASP A 399 33.32 -13.09 -0.79
C ASP A 399 32.96 -12.43 0.53
N LYS A 400 32.64 -11.13 0.48
CA LYS A 400 32.18 -10.39 1.66
C LYS A 400 30.77 -10.81 2.06
N THR A 401 30.51 -10.70 3.34
CA THR A 401 29.19 -11.05 3.87
C THR A 401 28.16 -9.97 3.56
N MET A 402 27.11 -10.31 2.83
CA MET A 402 25.94 -9.47 2.69
C MET A 402 25.04 -9.67 3.91
N VAL A 403 24.46 -8.58 4.45
CA VAL A 403 23.65 -8.60 5.66
C VAL A 403 22.31 -7.91 5.38
N LEU A 404 21.22 -8.57 5.72
CA LEU A 404 19.87 -8.00 5.74
C LEU A 404 19.44 -7.80 7.19
N ALA A 405 19.00 -6.59 7.52
CA ALA A 405 18.35 -6.27 8.78
C ALA A 405 16.85 -6.09 8.51
N PHE A 406 16.00 -6.80 9.23
CA PHE A 406 14.56 -6.81 9.00
C PHE A 406 13.78 -6.93 10.31
N THR A 407 12.53 -6.47 10.33
CA THR A 407 11.66 -6.67 11.48
C THR A 407 11.00 -8.04 11.42
N ASP A 408 11.31 -8.88 12.40
CA ASP A 408 10.66 -10.16 12.63
C ASP A 408 9.44 -9.93 13.54
N THR A 409 8.23 -9.97 12.96
CA THR A 409 7.01 -9.53 13.64
C THR A 409 6.79 -10.25 14.99
N GLY A 410 6.58 -9.44 16.04
CA GLY A 410 6.41 -9.91 17.42
C GLY A 410 7.70 -10.37 18.12
N CYS A 411 8.86 -10.22 17.49
CA CYS A 411 10.17 -10.57 18.04
C CYS A 411 11.08 -9.35 18.19
N GLY A 412 11.17 -8.50 17.17
CA GLY A 412 12.08 -7.34 17.09
C GLY A 412 12.93 -7.37 15.83
N GLU A 413 14.00 -6.57 15.80
CA GLU A 413 14.88 -6.49 14.66
C GLU A 413 15.81 -7.71 14.60
N SER A 414 15.89 -8.28 13.43
CA SER A 414 16.58 -9.55 13.17
C SER A 414 17.52 -9.42 11.98
N LEU A 415 18.51 -10.28 11.91
CA LEU A 415 19.50 -10.30 10.84
C LEU A 415 19.44 -11.61 10.05
N ALA A 416 19.67 -11.51 8.74
CA ALA A 416 20.02 -12.61 7.89
C ALA A 416 21.29 -12.24 7.10
N TYR A 417 22.10 -13.24 6.77
CA TYR A 417 23.36 -13.00 6.05
C TYR A 417 23.56 -14.02 4.93
N SER A 418 24.29 -13.59 3.92
CA SER A 418 24.74 -14.41 2.79
C SER A 418 26.26 -14.35 2.65
N THR A 419 26.88 -15.50 2.37
CA THR A 419 28.29 -15.63 2.08
C THR A 419 28.56 -16.14 0.66
N ASP A 420 27.55 -16.13 -0.20
CA ASP A 420 27.54 -16.63 -1.57
C ASP A 420 26.92 -15.62 -2.57
N ARG A 421 27.10 -14.31 -2.27
CA ARG A 421 26.64 -13.19 -3.12
C ARG A 421 25.11 -13.12 -3.25
N GLY A 422 24.40 -13.39 -2.14
CA GLY A 422 22.94 -13.26 -2.07
C GLY A 422 22.15 -14.42 -2.69
N LYS A 423 22.81 -15.54 -3.06
CA LYS A 423 22.13 -16.73 -3.59
C LYS A 423 21.36 -17.47 -2.51
N THR A 424 21.98 -17.60 -1.32
CA THR A 424 21.34 -18.20 -0.15
C THR A 424 21.47 -17.32 1.08
N TRP A 425 20.52 -17.44 2.01
CA TRP A 425 20.44 -16.61 3.19
C TRP A 425 20.32 -17.46 4.46
N THR A 426 21.08 -17.11 5.47
CA THR A 426 21.06 -17.74 6.79
C THR A 426 20.56 -16.75 7.82
N TYR A 427 19.54 -17.11 8.59
CA TYR A 427 19.09 -16.32 9.73
C TYR A 427 20.13 -16.41 10.85
N TYR A 428 20.49 -15.24 11.41
CA TYR A 428 21.42 -15.22 12.54
C TYR A 428 20.80 -15.92 13.75
N GLU A 429 21.51 -16.86 14.35
CA GLU A 429 21.00 -17.69 15.44
C GLU A 429 20.68 -16.90 16.74
N GLY A 430 21.36 -15.75 16.94
CA GLY A 430 21.15 -14.84 18.06
C GLY A 430 19.96 -13.86 17.90
N ASN A 431 19.16 -13.99 16.84
CA ASN A 431 17.99 -13.14 16.62
C ASN A 431 16.91 -13.26 17.72
N PRO A 432 16.15 -12.18 18.00
CA PRO A 432 16.34 -10.83 17.49
C PRO A 432 17.50 -10.11 18.18
N VAL A 433 18.18 -9.22 17.44
CA VAL A 433 19.31 -8.44 17.95
C VAL A 433 18.89 -7.17 18.70
N ILE A 434 17.70 -6.63 18.35
CA ILE A 434 17.07 -5.50 19.06
C ILE A 434 15.62 -5.85 19.36
N ARG A 435 15.18 -5.59 20.60
CA ARG A 435 13.80 -5.76 21.04
C ARG A 435 13.17 -4.41 21.34
N HIS A 436 12.12 -4.07 20.59
CA HIS A 436 11.33 -2.85 20.77
C HIS A 436 9.94 -3.01 20.14
N SER A 437 9.12 -1.96 20.13
CA SER A 437 7.75 -2.01 19.60
C SER A 437 7.63 -1.48 18.16
N GLY A 438 8.75 -1.14 17.53
CA GLY A 438 8.79 -0.53 16.22
C GLY A 438 9.07 -1.50 15.09
N ARG A 439 9.61 -0.97 13.96
CA ARG A 439 9.89 -1.71 12.73
C ARG A 439 10.74 -0.94 11.71
N ASP A 440 11.15 -1.64 10.64
CA ASP A 440 11.78 -1.10 9.42
C ASP A 440 13.19 -0.53 9.67
N PRO A 441 14.16 -1.38 10.04
CA PRO A 441 15.51 -0.94 10.37
C PRO A 441 16.29 -0.53 9.11
N LYS A 442 16.91 0.67 9.16
CA LYS A 442 17.97 1.09 8.22
C LYS A 442 19.33 0.78 8.81
N LEU A 443 20.04 -0.16 8.20
CA LEU A 443 21.39 -0.57 8.55
C LEU A 443 22.44 0.20 7.72
N MET A 444 23.39 0.87 8.37
CA MET A 444 24.50 1.54 7.70
C MET A 444 25.82 1.40 8.49
N TRP A 445 26.93 1.48 7.77
CA TRP A 445 28.26 1.60 8.37
C TRP A 445 28.62 3.07 8.53
N TYR A 446 28.83 3.54 9.76
CA TYR A 446 29.31 4.89 10.04
C TYR A 446 30.84 4.91 10.06
N LYS A 447 31.42 5.31 8.93
CA LYS A 447 32.87 5.25 8.69
C LYS A 447 33.71 6.05 9.71
N PRO A 448 33.35 7.30 10.10
CA PRO A 448 34.17 8.07 11.05
C PRO A 448 34.30 7.42 12.43
N GLY A 449 33.29 6.70 12.89
CA GLY A 449 33.27 6.04 14.20
C GLY A 449 33.56 4.55 14.15
N GLU A 450 33.78 3.99 12.96
CA GLU A 450 34.04 2.56 12.73
C GLU A 450 33.02 1.66 13.46
N HIS A 451 31.72 1.94 13.25
CA HIS A 451 30.64 1.17 13.83
C HIS A 451 29.39 1.13 12.93
N TRP A 452 28.57 0.14 13.16
CA TRP A 452 27.26 0.00 12.56
C TRP A 452 26.24 0.90 13.24
N VAL A 453 25.31 1.43 12.46
CA VAL A 453 24.15 2.18 12.92
C VAL A 453 22.89 1.50 12.42
N ILE A 454 21.89 1.36 13.28
CA ILE A 454 20.51 1.11 12.87
C ILE A 454 19.67 2.33 13.25
N ALA A 455 19.03 2.93 12.24
CA ALA A 455 17.95 3.88 12.41
C ALA A 455 16.62 3.15 12.19
N VAL A 456 15.73 3.12 13.17
CA VAL A 456 14.52 2.31 13.11
C VAL A 456 13.31 3.07 13.67
N PHE A 457 12.15 2.97 13.01
CA PHE A 457 10.91 3.49 13.59
C PHE A 457 10.62 2.79 14.92
N ASP A 458 10.36 3.58 15.95
CA ASP A 458 9.91 3.11 17.26
C ASP A 458 8.72 3.93 17.76
N GLN A 459 7.94 3.36 18.65
CA GLN A 459 6.84 4.03 19.32
C GLN A 459 6.84 3.65 20.78
N ASP A 460 7.26 4.58 21.62
CA ASP A 460 7.30 4.40 23.07
C ASP A 460 6.48 5.49 23.80
N ARG A 461 6.31 5.35 25.11
CA ARG A 461 5.51 6.30 25.92
C ARG A 461 6.21 7.63 26.12
N GLU A 462 7.53 7.65 26.11
CA GLU A 462 8.34 8.83 26.38
C GLU A 462 8.47 9.73 25.14
N HIS A 463 8.71 9.14 23.97
CA HIS A 463 9.03 9.86 22.73
C HIS A 463 7.90 9.82 21.69
N GLY A 464 6.83 9.06 21.93
CA GLY A 464 5.78 8.83 20.94
C GLY A 464 6.34 8.15 19.68
N ARG A 465 5.89 8.58 18.49
CA ARG A 465 6.43 8.14 17.20
C ARG A 465 7.78 8.78 16.94
N ASN A 466 8.82 7.98 16.79
CA ASN A 466 10.19 8.45 16.64
C ASN A 466 11.02 7.49 15.77
N ILE A 467 12.20 7.95 15.34
CA ILE A 467 13.26 7.08 14.83
C ILE A 467 14.28 6.91 15.97
N ALA A 468 14.44 5.67 16.44
CA ALA A 468 15.45 5.31 17.41
C ALA A 468 16.77 4.99 16.69
N ILE A 469 17.89 5.44 17.25
CA ILE A 469 19.24 5.19 16.75
C ILE A 469 19.93 4.20 17.68
N TYR A 470 20.46 3.13 17.08
CA TYR A 470 21.27 2.12 17.76
C TYR A 470 22.62 2.00 17.11
N THR A 471 23.65 1.62 17.88
CA THR A 471 25.00 1.37 17.39
C THR A 471 25.51 -0.03 17.77
N SER A 472 26.39 -0.58 16.94
CA SER A 472 27.04 -1.89 17.17
C SER A 472 28.44 -1.91 16.56
N LYS A 473 29.38 -2.64 17.18
CA LYS A 473 30.71 -2.90 16.61
C LYS A 473 30.75 -4.20 15.79
N ASP A 474 29.83 -5.11 16.04
CA ASP A 474 29.88 -6.50 15.58
C ASP A 474 28.58 -7.01 14.93
N LEU A 475 27.57 -6.13 14.67
CA LEU A 475 26.23 -6.49 14.20
C LEU A 475 25.40 -7.33 15.18
N LYS A 476 25.98 -7.87 16.24
CA LYS A 476 25.35 -8.81 17.16
C LYS A 476 24.86 -8.18 18.45
N LYS A 477 25.61 -7.18 18.94
CA LYS A 477 25.27 -6.44 20.17
C LYS A 477 24.98 -4.99 19.83
N TRP A 478 23.78 -4.52 20.19
CA TRP A 478 23.30 -3.18 19.86
C TRP A 478 22.99 -2.38 21.10
N GLU A 479 23.34 -1.10 21.07
CA GLU A 479 23.12 -0.14 22.12
C GLU A 479 22.31 1.03 21.61
N ARG A 480 21.21 1.40 22.30
CA ARG A 480 20.38 2.57 21.97
C ARG A 480 21.14 3.84 22.33
N GLN A 481 21.20 4.80 21.41
CA GLN A 481 21.95 6.03 21.56
C GLN A 481 21.04 7.27 21.68
N SER A 482 20.03 7.39 20.80
CA SER A 482 19.18 8.57 20.73
C SER A 482 17.87 8.29 19.99
N ASN A 483 17.01 9.35 19.95
CA ASN A 483 15.75 9.33 19.23
C ASN A 483 15.57 10.62 18.40
N VAL A 484 14.84 10.50 17.28
CA VAL A 484 14.41 11.65 16.46
C VAL A 484 12.87 11.63 16.38
N PRO A 485 12.16 12.52 17.09
CA PRO A 485 10.72 12.44 17.23
C PRO A 485 9.96 12.83 15.95
N GLY A 486 8.69 12.37 15.87
CA GLY A 486 7.74 12.81 14.86
C GLY A 486 7.86 12.11 13.51
N TYR A 487 8.54 10.99 13.39
CA TYR A 487 8.64 10.16 12.19
C TYR A 487 7.86 8.86 12.32
N PHE A 488 7.53 8.25 11.19
CA PHE A 488 6.74 7.03 11.13
C PHE A 488 7.20 6.14 9.97
N GLU A 489 7.55 4.88 10.25
CA GLU A 489 7.96 3.80 9.33
C GLU A 489 9.15 4.12 8.41
N CYS A 490 9.79 3.06 7.91
CA CYS A 490 10.80 3.07 6.85
C CYS A 490 11.81 4.21 7.00
N ALA A 491 12.52 4.19 8.12
CA ALA A 491 13.56 5.18 8.40
C ALA A 491 14.70 5.08 7.39
N GLU A 492 15.16 6.22 6.88
CA GLU A 492 16.37 6.36 6.07
C GLU A 492 17.25 7.44 6.67
N ILE A 493 18.56 7.18 6.70
CA ILE A 493 19.57 8.17 7.11
C ILE A 493 20.79 8.03 6.20
N PHE A 494 21.23 9.15 5.62
CA PHE A 494 22.35 9.17 4.68
C PHE A 494 22.98 10.56 4.62
N GLU A 495 24.22 10.61 4.13
CA GLU A 495 25.00 11.84 3.94
C GLU A 495 25.04 12.23 2.47
N LEU A 496 24.91 13.53 2.17
CA LEU A 496 24.96 14.09 0.82
C LEU A 496 25.83 15.36 0.78
N PRO A 497 26.64 15.55 -0.28
CA PRO A 497 27.30 16.82 -0.53
C PRO A 497 26.28 17.88 -0.97
N VAL A 498 26.44 19.11 -0.48
CA VAL A 498 25.69 20.28 -0.95
C VAL A 498 26.36 20.84 -2.20
N ASP A 499 25.57 21.07 -3.26
CA ASP A 499 26.04 21.58 -4.56
C ASP A 499 27.19 20.77 -5.17
N ARG A 500 27.24 19.47 -4.86
CA ARG A 500 28.30 18.53 -5.26
C ARG A 500 29.69 18.83 -4.68
N ASP A 501 29.78 19.69 -3.65
CA ASP A 501 31.04 19.98 -2.95
C ASP A 501 31.29 18.90 -1.87
N PRO A 502 32.27 17.99 -2.03
CA PRO A 502 32.51 16.92 -1.08
C PRO A 502 33.02 17.40 0.29
N LYS A 503 33.39 18.70 0.42
CA LYS A 503 33.81 19.32 1.68
C LYS A 503 32.61 19.90 2.43
N LYS A 504 31.44 20.02 1.82
CA LYS A 504 30.21 20.59 2.41
C LYS A 504 29.13 19.53 2.43
N THR A 505 29.21 18.62 3.36
CA THR A 505 28.22 17.54 3.46
C THR A 505 27.17 17.85 4.52
N LYS A 506 25.96 17.31 4.33
CA LYS A 506 24.85 17.32 5.28
C LYS A 506 24.25 15.94 5.39
N TRP A 507 23.75 15.62 6.56
CA TRP A 507 22.97 14.41 6.78
C TRP A 507 21.49 14.66 6.54
N VAL A 508 20.83 13.66 6.01
CA VAL A 508 19.39 13.67 5.79
C VAL A 508 18.78 12.52 6.58
N ILE A 509 17.71 12.80 7.33
CA ILE A 509 16.82 11.80 7.88
C ILE A 509 15.48 11.86 7.13
N TYR A 510 14.93 10.71 6.79
CA TYR A 510 13.80 10.56 5.90
C TYR A 510 12.88 9.44 6.39
N ALA A 511 11.58 9.48 6.07
CA ALA A 511 10.63 8.46 6.47
C ALA A 511 9.65 8.09 5.34
N ALA A 512 8.83 7.08 5.56
CA ALA A 512 7.93 6.49 4.58
C ALA A 512 7.04 7.50 3.85
N ASP A 513 6.60 8.58 4.49
CA ASP A 513 5.70 9.59 3.96
C ASP A 513 6.38 10.64 3.05
N ALA A 514 7.63 10.38 2.67
CA ALA A 514 8.45 11.25 1.84
C ALA A 514 8.82 12.60 2.47
N ARG A 515 8.76 12.70 3.80
CA ARG A 515 9.20 13.89 4.55
C ARG A 515 10.59 13.69 5.11
N TYR A 516 11.43 14.73 5.00
CA TYR A 516 12.81 14.70 5.45
C TYR A 516 13.21 15.94 6.22
N ALA A 517 14.27 15.80 7.01
CA ALA A 517 15.01 16.92 7.57
C ALA A 517 16.49 16.83 7.20
N ILE A 518 17.12 17.99 7.09
CA ILE A 518 18.56 18.15 6.87
C ILE A 518 19.19 18.54 8.18
N GLY A 519 20.39 18.01 8.47
CA GLY A 519 21.06 18.27 9.72
C GLY A 519 22.47 17.72 9.79
N HIS A 520 22.91 17.46 11.00
CA HIS A 520 24.19 16.86 11.35
C HIS A 520 23.97 15.52 12.07
N PHE A 521 24.82 14.53 11.79
CA PHE A 521 24.82 13.24 12.47
C PHE A 521 26.26 12.89 12.90
N ASP A 522 26.43 12.59 14.17
CA ASP A 522 27.74 12.28 14.78
C ASP A 522 28.02 10.77 14.92
N GLY A 523 27.16 9.94 14.29
CA GLY A 523 27.18 8.48 14.41
C GLY A 523 26.29 7.93 15.52
N LYS A 524 25.74 8.78 16.38
CA LYS A 524 24.89 8.43 17.52
C LYS A 524 23.61 9.27 17.61
N LYS A 525 23.69 10.54 17.22
CA LYS A 525 22.58 11.50 17.33
C LYS A 525 22.45 12.31 16.05
N PHE A 526 21.22 12.42 15.56
CA PHE A 526 20.85 13.34 14.49
C PHE A 526 20.33 14.66 15.09
N THR A 527 20.87 15.78 14.64
CA THR A 527 20.46 17.14 15.04
C THR A 527 19.98 17.89 13.80
N PRO A 528 18.68 18.19 13.65
CA PRO A 528 18.17 18.94 12.52
C PRO A 528 18.63 20.40 12.57
N GLU A 529 18.91 20.99 11.39
CA GLU A 529 19.32 22.42 11.26
C GLU A 529 18.12 23.36 11.14
N HIS A 530 16.93 22.86 10.94
CA HIS A 530 15.73 23.65 10.73
C HIS A 530 14.52 23.06 11.45
N LYS A 531 13.54 23.91 11.73
CA LYS A 531 12.23 23.47 12.24
C LYS A 531 11.38 22.90 11.10
N GLY A 532 10.59 21.88 11.40
CA GLY A 532 9.69 21.22 10.44
C GLY A 532 10.41 20.27 9.51
N LYS A 533 9.70 19.81 8.48
CA LYS A 533 10.17 18.83 7.51
C LYS A 533 9.90 19.31 6.09
N HIS A 534 10.83 19.02 5.20
CA HIS A 534 10.66 19.22 3.77
C HIS A 534 10.04 18.00 3.11
N ARG A 535 9.65 18.14 1.84
CA ARG A 535 9.10 17.07 1.02
C ARG A 535 9.65 17.18 -0.40
N VAL A 536 9.92 16.01 -1.04
CA VAL A 536 10.37 15.94 -2.43
C VAL A 536 9.47 15.06 -3.29
N HIS A 537 8.74 14.09 -2.70
CA HIS A 537 7.85 13.17 -3.40
C HIS A 537 6.38 13.39 -3.03
N TRP A 538 5.49 13.25 -4.02
CA TRP A 538 4.03 13.39 -3.92
C TRP A 538 3.30 12.24 -4.61
N GLY A 539 1.97 12.25 -4.51
CA GLY A 539 1.10 11.28 -5.16
C GLY A 539 1.12 9.91 -4.48
N GLN A 540 1.13 8.86 -5.30
CA GLN A 540 1.05 7.46 -4.86
C GLN A 540 2.43 6.87 -4.52
N TYR A 541 3.22 7.59 -3.79
CA TYR A 541 4.58 7.24 -3.36
C TYR A 541 4.62 6.95 -1.86
N TYR A 542 5.37 5.91 -1.45
CA TYR A 542 5.54 5.55 -0.05
C TYR A 542 6.80 4.70 0.19
N ALA A 543 7.24 4.58 1.47
CA ALA A 543 8.18 3.60 2.01
C ALA A 543 9.46 3.41 1.18
N SER A 544 10.08 4.49 0.73
CA SER A 544 11.30 4.41 -0.08
C SER A 544 12.54 4.04 0.71
N GLN A 545 13.49 3.42 0.03
CA GLN A 545 14.81 3.10 0.57
C GLN A 545 15.93 3.47 -0.40
N CYS A 546 17.15 3.65 0.16
CA CYS A 546 18.36 3.96 -0.58
C CYS A 546 19.30 2.76 -0.63
N PHE A 547 19.98 2.57 -1.78
CA PHE A 547 21.03 1.55 -1.91
C PHE A 547 22.20 1.85 -0.98
N SER A 548 22.68 0.81 -0.31
CA SER A 548 23.96 0.82 0.41
C SER A 548 25.11 0.46 -0.53
N ASN A 549 26.27 1.09 -0.32
CA ASN A 549 27.55 0.82 -1.04
C ASN A 549 27.50 0.98 -2.57
N PRO A 550 26.83 2.00 -3.15
CA PRO A 550 26.89 2.23 -4.58
C PRO A 550 28.36 2.52 -5.00
N PRO A 551 28.82 2.02 -6.16
CA PRO A 551 30.24 2.09 -6.54
C PRO A 551 30.72 3.51 -6.85
N ASP A 552 29.81 4.41 -7.19
CA ASP A 552 30.08 5.79 -7.58
C ASP A 552 29.74 6.81 -6.47
N GLY A 553 29.39 6.34 -5.29
CA GLY A 553 29.07 7.18 -4.12
C GLY A 553 27.74 7.96 -4.23
N ARG A 554 26.93 7.72 -5.26
CA ARG A 554 25.56 8.29 -5.35
C ARG A 554 24.67 7.74 -4.23
N VAL A 555 23.68 8.51 -3.83
CA VAL A 555 22.56 8.01 -3.03
C VAL A 555 21.39 7.80 -3.96
N VAL A 556 21.09 6.55 -4.29
CA VAL A 556 20.00 6.20 -5.20
C VAL A 556 18.86 5.56 -4.43
N GLN A 557 17.65 6.10 -4.63
CA GLN A 557 16.44 5.74 -3.91
C GLN A 557 15.39 5.12 -4.86
N ILE A 558 14.66 4.12 -4.36
CA ILE A 558 13.45 3.57 -4.99
C ILE A 558 12.32 3.62 -3.97
N GLY A 559 11.11 4.00 -4.39
CA GLY A 559 9.90 4.02 -3.57
C GLY A 559 8.87 2.98 -4.01
N TRP A 560 7.98 2.61 -3.12
CA TRP A 560 6.77 1.87 -3.47
C TRP A 560 5.79 2.80 -4.21
N ALA A 561 5.49 2.49 -5.46
CA ALA A 561 4.43 3.10 -6.24
C ALA A 561 3.12 2.35 -5.96
N ARG A 562 2.24 2.95 -5.15
CA ARG A 562 0.96 2.35 -4.71
C ARG A 562 -0.09 2.34 -5.82
N ILE A 563 0.27 1.76 -6.96
CA ILE A 563 -0.59 1.68 -8.14
C ILE A 563 -1.34 0.35 -8.14
N ASN A 564 -2.66 0.39 -8.00
CA ASN A 564 -3.47 -0.82 -8.17
C ASN A 564 -3.57 -1.15 -9.66
N ILE A 565 -3.06 -2.32 -10.04
CA ILE A 565 -3.01 -2.80 -11.43
C ILE A 565 -4.04 -3.93 -11.57
N PRO A 566 -5.22 -3.69 -12.17
CA PRO A 566 -6.30 -4.67 -12.21
C PRO A 566 -5.98 -5.87 -13.09
N ASP A 567 -6.56 -7.01 -12.75
CA ASP A 567 -6.62 -8.25 -13.55
C ASP A 567 -5.28 -8.82 -14.06
N MET A 568 -4.17 -8.41 -13.46
CA MET A 568 -2.83 -8.96 -13.73
C MET A 568 -2.45 -10.02 -12.69
N PRO A 569 -1.51 -10.92 -12.99
CA PRO A 569 -1.02 -11.91 -12.01
C PRO A 569 -0.11 -11.31 -10.94
N PHE A 570 0.08 -10.00 -10.96
CA PHE A 570 0.81 -9.21 -9.97
C PHE A 570 0.01 -7.95 -9.63
N ASN A 571 0.37 -7.28 -8.55
CA ASN A 571 -0.22 -5.98 -8.18
C ASN A 571 0.81 -5.11 -7.49
N GLN A 572 0.72 -3.79 -7.74
CA GLN A 572 1.68 -2.77 -7.33
C GLN A 572 2.97 -2.79 -8.16
N THR A 573 3.80 -1.76 -7.98
CA THR A 573 5.08 -1.60 -8.66
C THR A 573 5.99 -0.67 -7.85
N PHE A 574 7.19 -0.39 -8.36
CA PHE A 574 8.14 0.55 -7.77
C PHE A 574 8.31 1.78 -8.64
N THR A 575 8.80 2.88 -8.06
CA THR A 575 9.19 4.07 -8.82
C THR A 575 10.45 3.78 -9.64
N VAL A 576 10.76 4.63 -10.62
CA VAL A 576 12.11 4.59 -11.20
C VAL A 576 13.14 4.92 -10.13
N PRO A 577 14.35 4.37 -10.21
CA PRO A 577 15.45 4.75 -9.32
C PRO A 577 15.78 6.25 -9.50
N THR A 578 15.92 6.96 -8.37
CA THR A 578 16.23 8.39 -8.35
C THR A 578 17.55 8.66 -7.62
N ASN A 579 18.41 9.44 -8.23
CA ASN A 579 19.59 9.98 -7.59
C ASN A 579 19.21 11.17 -6.72
N LEU A 580 19.52 11.10 -5.42
CA LEU A 580 19.28 12.17 -4.45
C LEU A 580 20.50 13.11 -4.39
N THR A 581 20.22 14.41 -4.36
CA THR A 581 21.26 15.45 -4.26
C THR A 581 20.78 16.60 -3.38
N LEU A 582 21.69 17.35 -2.76
CA LEU A 582 21.37 18.59 -2.05
C LEU A 582 21.83 19.79 -2.86
N HIS A 583 20.95 20.78 -2.99
CA HIS A 583 21.23 22.04 -3.67
C HIS A 583 20.87 23.23 -2.79
N THR A 584 21.70 24.26 -2.86
CA THR A 584 21.39 25.58 -2.33
C THR A 584 20.31 26.23 -3.19
N THR A 585 19.23 26.64 -2.56
CA THR A 585 18.12 27.35 -3.19
C THR A 585 17.86 28.66 -2.46
N GLU A 586 16.98 29.50 -3.00
CA GLU A 586 16.53 30.74 -2.33
C GLU A 586 15.90 30.46 -0.94
N ASP A 587 15.29 29.30 -0.77
CA ASP A 587 14.65 28.88 0.48
C ASP A 587 15.61 28.10 1.41
N GLY A 588 16.91 28.09 1.12
CA GLY A 588 17.94 27.30 1.80
C GLY A 588 18.24 25.97 1.09
N VAL A 589 18.98 25.09 1.76
CA VAL A 589 19.35 23.78 1.18
C VAL A 589 18.12 22.88 1.04
N ARG A 590 17.94 22.28 -0.14
CA ARG A 590 16.84 21.35 -0.43
C ARG A 590 17.36 20.09 -1.11
N MET A 591 16.66 18.99 -0.87
CA MET A 591 16.93 17.71 -1.54
C MET A 591 16.17 17.64 -2.87
N PHE A 592 16.87 17.17 -3.89
CA PHE A 592 16.36 16.89 -5.24
C PHE A 592 16.39 15.40 -5.50
N ALA A 593 15.39 14.89 -6.24
CA ALA A 593 15.28 13.51 -6.66
C ALA A 593 15.20 13.45 -8.19
N THR A 594 16.28 13.06 -8.85
CA THR A 594 16.37 13.02 -10.31
C THR A 594 16.40 11.57 -10.78
N PRO A 595 15.58 11.13 -11.76
CA PRO A 595 15.73 9.80 -12.36
C PRO A 595 17.17 9.54 -12.78
N ILE A 596 17.66 8.31 -12.52
CA ILE A 596 19.03 7.96 -12.86
C ILE A 596 19.31 8.07 -14.37
N LYS A 597 20.53 8.43 -14.74
CA LYS A 597 20.91 8.62 -16.16
C LYS A 597 20.83 7.33 -16.98
N GLU A 598 21.01 6.19 -16.35
CA GLU A 598 20.98 4.85 -16.97
C GLU A 598 19.61 4.56 -17.62
N LEU A 599 18.53 5.19 -17.15
CA LEU A 599 17.18 5.10 -17.74
C LEU A 599 17.14 5.67 -19.15
N GLU A 600 17.98 6.65 -19.48
CA GLU A 600 18.00 7.28 -20.80
C GLU A 600 18.48 6.33 -21.92
N ALA A 601 19.19 5.25 -21.58
CA ALA A 601 19.55 4.19 -22.52
C ALA A 601 18.33 3.46 -23.12
N LEU A 602 17.16 3.60 -22.50
CA LEU A 602 15.90 3.08 -23.05
C LEU A 602 15.25 4.02 -24.06
N ARG A 603 15.69 5.27 -24.19
CA ARG A 603 15.16 6.18 -25.23
C ARG A 603 15.47 5.65 -26.62
N LYS A 604 14.46 5.62 -27.48
CA LYS A 604 14.68 5.39 -28.89
C LYS A 604 15.28 6.66 -29.54
N PRO A 605 16.10 6.52 -30.57
CA PRO A 605 16.63 7.67 -31.29
C PRO A 605 15.51 8.47 -31.96
N SER A 606 15.78 9.72 -32.32
CA SER A 606 14.88 10.62 -33.10
C SER A 606 13.60 10.97 -32.33
N PRO A 607 13.68 11.76 -31.23
CA PRO A 607 12.50 12.26 -30.56
C PRO A 607 11.65 13.16 -31.47
N LYS A 608 10.34 13.22 -31.21
CA LYS A 608 9.51 14.30 -31.76
C LYS A 608 9.82 15.56 -30.94
N THR A 609 10.06 16.69 -31.68
CA THR A 609 10.49 17.95 -31.06
C THR A 609 9.66 19.13 -31.52
N ALA A 610 9.46 20.09 -30.61
CA ALA A 610 9.02 21.43 -30.93
C ALA A 610 9.87 22.43 -30.16
N GLU A 611 10.40 23.43 -30.79
CA GLU A 611 11.27 24.43 -30.18
C GLU A 611 10.80 25.84 -30.57
N ASN A 612 10.89 26.78 -29.64
CA ASN A 612 10.57 28.19 -29.81
C ASN A 612 9.16 28.43 -30.42
N LYS A 613 8.15 27.66 -29.97
CA LYS A 613 6.78 27.78 -30.42
C LYS A 613 5.96 28.68 -29.49
N GLN A 614 5.35 29.71 -30.08
CA GLN A 614 4.38 30.55 -29.40
C GLN A 614 3.03 29.82 -29.38
N LEU A 615 2.44 29.67 -28.22
CA LEU A 615 1.05 29.26 -28.05
C LEU A 615 0.20 30.50 -27.76
N THR A 616 -0.78 30.76 -28.63
CA THR A 616 -1.70 31.91 -28.57
C THR A 616 -3.14 31.42 -28.78
N ALA A 617 -4.11 32.33 -28.84
CA ALA A 617 -5.48 31.96 -29.13
C ALA A 617 -5.64 31.41 -30.57
N GLU A 618 -4.84 31.89 -31.53
CA GLU A 618 -4.84 31.47 -32.96
C GLU A 618 -4.04 30.19 -33.17
N ALA A 619 -3.00 29.94 -32.36
CA ALA A 619 -2.17 28.74 -32.38
C ALA A 619 -2.13 28.09 -30.98
N PRO A 620 -3.23 27.47 -30.54
CA PRO A 620 -3.44 27.13 -29.13
C PRO A 620 -2.65 25.90 -28.66
N ALA A 621 -2.06 25.11 -29.56
CA ALA A 621 -1.42 23.84 -29.19
C ALA A 621 -0.20 23.48 -30.04
N VAL A 622 0.74 22.78 -29.40
CA VAL A 622 1.70 21.89 -30.08
C VAL A 622 1.21 20.47 -29.84
N GLN A 623 1.11 19.67 -30.91
CA GLN A 623 0.57 18.32 -30.86
C GLN A 623 1.41 17.31 -31.63
N PHE A 624 1.55 16.10 -31.07
CA PHE A 624 2.17 14.95 -31.71
C PHE A 624 1.26 13.73 -31.63
N ASP A 625 0.94 13.13 -32.77
CA ASP A 625 0.29 11.83 -32.80
C ASP A 625 1.31 10.73 -32.49
N VAL A 626 0.98 9.86 -31.58
CA VAL A 626 1.81 8.77 -31.11
C VAL A 626 0.98 7.49 -30.96
N LYS A 627 1.60 6.33 -31.18
CA LYS A 627 0.89 5.03 -31.16
C LYS A 627 1.31 4.12 -30.01
N ASP A 628 2.32 4.53 -29.24
CA ASP A 628 2.91 3.72 -28.16
C ASP A 628 2.34 4.09 -26.78
N GLN A 629 2.80 3.40 -25.77
CA GLN A 629 2.42 3.58 -24.37
C GLN A 629 3.58 4.07 -23.49
N LEU A 630 4.81 4.07 -24.01
CA LEU A 630 6.04 4.28 -23.25
C LEU A 630 6.74 5.54 -23.71
N PHE A 631 6.77 6.56 -22.88
CA PHE A 631 7.36 7.84 -23.24
C PHE A 631 8.17 8.47 -22.11
N ASP A 632 9.17 9.21 -22.53
CA ASP A 632 9.92 10.17 -21.73
C ASP A 632 9.76 11.54 -22.37
N ILE A 633 9.03 12.43 -21.71
CA ILE A 633 8.64 13.74 -22.25
C ILE A 633 9.34 14.82 -21.44
N VAL A 634 10.10 15.68 -22.09
CA VAL A 634 10.78 16.81 -21.44
C VAL A 634 10.23 18.12 -21.99
N VAL A 635 9.79 19.01 -21.10
CA VAL A 635 9.13 20.27 -21.43
C VAL A 635 9.84 21.43 -20.75
N THR A 636 10.13 22.49 -21.50
CA THR A 636 10.53 23.80 -20.97
C THR A 636 9.58 24.87 -21.48
N LEU A 637 8.92 25.56 -20.56
CA LEU A 637 7.98 26.65 -20.84
C LEU A 637 8.56 27.95 -20.35
N LYS A 638 8.37 29.01 -21.15
CA LYS A 638 8.62 30.38 -20.73
C LYS A 638 7.30 31.12 -20.59
N LYS A 639 7.16 31.80 -19.46
CA LYS A 639 5.96 32.55 -19.12
C LYS A 639 5.70 33.66 -20.12
N GLY A 640 4.46 33.74 -20.60
CA GLY A 640 3.86 34.87 -21.27
C GLY A 640 2.71 35.43 -20.44
N THR A 641 1.53 35.59 -21.06
CA THR A 641 0.30 36.02 -20.39
C THR A 641 -0.56 34.85 -19.90
N ALA A 642 -0.25 33.60 -20.27
CA ALA A 642 -1.04 32.42 -19.90
C ALA A 642 -1.11 32.24 -18.39
N ALA A 643 -2.28 31.85 -17.89
CA ALA A 643 -2.48 31.41 -16.53
C ALA A 643 -1.86 30.03 -16.29
N LYS A 644 -2.00 29.12 -17.27
CA LYS A 644 -1.49 27.74 -17.18
C LYS A 644 -0.89 27.23 -18.47
N GLY A 645 0.10 26.33 -18.34
CA GLY A 645 0.59 25.45 -19.39
C GLY A 645 0.14 24.01 -19.09
N VAL A 646 -0.53 23.34 -20.04
CA VAL A 646 -1.11 22.00 -19.83
C VAL A 646 -0.57 21.02 -20.84
N LEU A 647 0.22 20.06 -20.38
CA LEU A 647 0.67 18.90 -21.17
C LEU A 647 -0.31 17.75 -20.98
N ARG A 648 -0.97 17.31 -22.06
CA ARG A 648 -1.87 16.15 -22.07
C ARG A 648 -1.20 14.96 -22.74
N PHE A 649 -1.39 13.76 -22.17
CA PHE A 649 -0.90 12.49 -22.71
C PHE A 649 -1.93 11.40 -22.42
N GLY A 650 -2.65 10.97 -23.44
CA GLY A 650 -3.84 10.13 -23.27
C GLY A 650 -4.91 10.83 -22.43
N SER A 651 -5.44 10.14 -21.45
CA SER A 651 -6.42 10.69 -20.49
C SER A 651 -5.78 11.39 -19.27
N SER A 652 -4.43 11.48 -19.23
CA SER A 652 -3.67 12.10 -18.14
C SER A 652 -3.15 13.48 -18.57
N ALA A 653 -2.85 14.32 -17.58
CA ALA A 653 -2.27 15.64 -17.83
C ALA A 653 -1.29 16.03 -16.70
N ALA A 654 -0.33 16.90 -17.06
CA ALA A 654 0.51 17.65 -16.16
C ALA A 654 0.25 19.14 -16.38
N THR A 655 -0.06 19.87 -15.32
CA THR A 655 -0.45 21.29 -15.39
C THR A 655 0.52 22.14 -14.61
N TYR A 656 1.09 23.14 -15.24
CA TYR A 656 1.85 24.18 -14.56
C TYR A 656 1.00 25.45 -14.42
N ASP A 657 0.76 25.86 -13.16
CA ASP A 657 0.10 27.12 -12.79
C ASP A 657 1.15 28.21 -12.59
N PHE A 658 1.17 29.19 -13.48
CA PHE A 658 2.16 30.26 -13.48
C PHE A 658 1.98 31.25 -12.30
N ALA A 659 0.75 31.49 -11.87
CA ALA A 659 0.46 32.37 -10.74
C ALA A 659 0.78 31.71 -9.39
N GLY A 660 0.32 30.47 -9.22
CA GLY A 660 0.56 29.67 -8.02
C GLY A 660 1.96 29.07 -7.94
N GLN A 661 2.75 29.13 -9.02
CA GLN A 661 4.05 28.47 -9.17
C GLN A 661 4.00 27.00 -8.71
N LYS A 662 3.09 26.25 -9.33
CA LYS A 662 2.86 24.85 -9.00
C LYS A 662 2.82 23.97 -10.25
N LEU A 663 3.45 22.81 -10.17
CA LEU A 663 3.29 21.73 -11.12
C LEU A 663 2.31 20.72 -10.52
N ASP A 664 1.07 20.67 -11.03
CA ASP A 664 -0.09 20.08 -10.36
C ASP A 664 -0.23 20.63 -8.91
N GLU A 665 -0.18 19.78 -7.87
CA GLU A 665 -0.18 20.19 -6.47
C GLU A 665 1.21 20.51 -5.88
N MET A 666 2.28 20.31 -6.65
CA MET A 666 3.66 20.43 -6.18
C MET A 666 4.19 21.86 -6.31
N PRO A 667 4.72 22.48 -5.25
CA PRO A 667 5.41 23.75 -5.37
C PRO A 667 6.61 23.65 -6.33
N LEU A 668 6.68 24.54 -7.33
CA LEU A 668 7.77 24.61 -8.27
C LEU A 668 7.94 26.05 -8.75
N LYS A 669 8.96 26.72 -8.24
CA LYS A 669 9.29 28.09 -8.65
C LYS A 669 9.86 28.12 -10.06
N MET A 670 9.52 29.16 -10.83
CA MET A 670 10.19 29.46 -12.10
C MET A 670 11.60 29.96 -11.84
N LYS A 671 12.50 29.65 -12.76
CA LYS A 671 13.83 30.25 -12.83
C LYS A 671 13.94 31.07 -14.12
N ASP A 672 14.30 32.34 -14.03
CA ASP A 672 14.43 33.27 -15.18
C ASP A 672 13.19 33.30 -16.09
N GLY A 673 11.99 33.24 -15.47
CA GLY A 673 10.71 33.22 -16.19
C GLY A 673 10.40 31.89 -16.89
N GLN A 674 11.20 30.86 -16.67
CA GLN A 674 11.05 29.52 -17.27
C GLN A 674 10.73 28.46 -16.22
N VAL A 675 10.08 27.39 -16.66
CA VAL A 675 9.88 26.17 -15.90
C VAL A 675 10.19 24.96 -16.76
N THR A 676 10.91 24.00 -16.20
CA THR A 676 11.20 22.71 -16.85
C THR A 676 10.61 21.59 -16.04
N PHE A 677 9.96 20.64 -16.71
CA PHE A 677 9.49 19.39 -16.10
C PHE A 677 9.61 18.21 -17.10
N ARG A 678 9.63 17.01 -16.55
CA ARG A 678 9.77 15.74 -17.26
C ARG A 678 8.62 14.82 -16.85
N VAL A 679 8.08 14.06 -17.82
CA VAL A 679 7.05 13.04 -17.58
C VAL A 679 7.55 11.70 -18.11
N LEU A 680 7.63 10.72 -17.23
CA LEU A 680 7.90 9.33 -17.59
C LEU A 680 6.57 8.59 -17.63
N VAL A 681 6.16 8.11 -18.81
CA VAL A 681 4.85 7.45 -19.02
C VAL A 681 5.08 5.97 -19.28
N ASP A 682 4.50 5.12 -18.43
CA ASP A 682 4.49 3.67 -18.58
C ASP A 682 3.05 3.15 -18.71
N ARG A 683 2.87 1.85 -18.95
CA ARG A 683 1.55 1.24 -19.20
C ARG A 683 0.52 1.55 -18.10
N PRO A 684 0.81 1.29 -16.79
CA PRO A 684 -0.18 1.54 -15.73
C PRO A 684 -0.04 2.90 -15.04
N MET A 685 1.07 3.62 -15.25
CA MET A 685 1.43 4.78 -14.42
C MET A 685 2.24 5.83 -15.17
N TYR A 686 2.41 6.98 -14.52
CA TYR A 686 3.37 8.00 -14.94
C TYR A 686 4.04 8.64 -13.72
N GLU A 687 5.21 9.20 -13.95
CA GLU A 687 5.95 10.02 -13.00
C GLU A 687 6.19 11.40 -13.56
N LEU A 688 5.99 12.43 -12.72
CA LEU A 688 6.12 13.83 -13.07
C LEU A 688 7.20 14.46 -12.21
N ILE A 689 8.24 14.98 -12.87
CA ILE A 689 9.43 15.52 -12.21
C ILE A 689 9.59 16.99 -12.59
N GLY A 690 9.57 17.90 -11.62
CA GLY A 690 9.72 19.34 -11.84
C GLY A 690 11.07 19.87 -11.42
N GLY A 691 11.58 20.89 -12.15
CA GLY A 691 12.75 21.65 -11.78
C GLY A 691 14.04 20.84 -11.61
N GLY A 692 14.24 19.81 -12.44
CA GLY A 692 15.40 18.92 -12.34
C GLY A 692 15.41 18.02 -11.10
N GLY A 693 14.22 17.75 -10.51
CA GLY A 693 14.07 16.91 -9.32
C GLY A 693 13.69 17.64 -8.03
N ALA A 694 13.44 18.95 -8.12
CA ALA A 694 12.96 19.74 -6.96
C ALA A 694 11.62 19.22 -6.42
N CYS A 695 10.80 18.65 -7.28
CA CYS A 695 9.57 17.95 -6.90
C CYS A 695 9.34 16.74 -7.83
N PHE A 696 8.73 15.68 -7.27
CA PHE A 696 8.51 14.41 -7.93
C PHE A 696 7.15 13.84 -7.53
N LYS A 697 6.33 13.41 -8.51
CA LYS A 697 5.01 12.82 -8.27
C LYS A 697 4.89 11.49 -8.98
N THR A 698 4.39 10.48 -8.29
CA THR A 698 4.02 9.18 -8.84
C THR A 698 2.51 9.07 -8.93
N SER A 699 1.96 8.64 -10.07
CA SER A 699 0.51 8.57 -10.30
C SER A 699 0.13 7.43 -11.23
N GLY A 700 -1.02 6.77 -10.94
CA GLY A 700 -1.63 5.82 -11.87
C GLY A 700 -2.27 6.51 -13.07
N ARG A 701 -2.21 5.89 -14.24
CA ARG A 701 -2.97 6.34 -15.43
C ARG A 701 -4.44 5.95 -15.30
N ARG A 702 -5.35 6.78 -15.83
CA ARG A 702 -6.79 6.46 -15.88
C ARG A 702 -7.11 5.46 -17.00
N ASP A 703 -6.34 5.50 -18.08
CA ASP A 703 -6.46 4.68 -19.29
C ASP A 703 -5.36 3.62 -19.37
N MET A 704 -5.09 2.94 -18.26
CA MET A 704 -4.04 1.93 -18.17
C MET A 704 -4.03 0.97 -19.35
N GLY A 705 -2.85 0.72 -19.91
CA GLY A 705 -2.65 -0.22 -21.02
C GLY A 705 -3.14 0.25 -22.39
N LYS A 706 -3.80 1.43 -22.49
CA LYS A 706 -4.18 1.99 -23.80
C LYS A 706 -3.02 2.79 -24.40
N PRO A 707 -2.87 2.78 -25.73
CA PRO A 707 -1.98 3.71 -26.43
C PRO A 707 -2.30 5.17 -26.06
N ILE A 708 -1.27 6.01 -26.03
CA ILE A 708 -1.44 7.43 -25.67
C ILE A 708 -2.26 8.18 -26.72
N GLY A 709 -2.14 7.80 -28.01
CA GLY A 709 -2.84 8.45 -29.12
C GLY A 709 -2.26 9.81 -29.46
N THR A 710 -2.35 10.75 -28.53
CA THR A 710 -1.88 12.13 -28.74
C THR A 710 -1.14 12.65 -27.51
N ILE A 711 -0.04 13.35 -27.74
CA ILE A 711 0.64 14.18 -26.74
C ILE A 711 0.47 15.63 -27.20
N SER A 712 -0.17 16.47 -26.39
CA SER A 712 -0.43 17.88 -26.73
C SER A 712 -0.07 18.81 -25.58
N LEU A 713 0.46 19.98 -25.92
CA LEU A 713 0.79 21.06 -25.00
C LEU A 713 -0.02 22.28 -25.36
N THR A 714 -0.79 22.83 -24.42
CA THR A 714 -1.69 23.97 -24.62
C THR A 714 -1.43 25.09 -23.64
N ALA A 715 -1.76 26.33 -24.03
CA ALA A 715 -1.85 27.47 -23.14
C ALA A 715 -3.30 27.71 -22.70
N GLU A 716 -3.53 27.98 -21.44
CA GLU A 716 -4.84 28.37 -20.92
C GLU A 716 -4.77 29.78 -20.32
N GLY A 717 -5.71 30.66 -20.71
CA GLY A 717 -5.84 32.02 -20.19
C GLY A 717 -4.76 32.99 -20.68
N GLY A 718 -4.30 32.83 -21.92
CA GLY A 718 -3.31 33.73 -22.56
C GLY A 718 -2.27 33.00 -23.39
N SER A 719 -1.10 33.60 -23.56
CA SER A 719 0.01 33.06 -24.39
C SER A 719 1.18 32.58 -23.55
N LEU A 720 1.94 31.61 -24.05
CA LEU A 720 3.23 31.17 -23.52
C LEU A 720 4.17 30.74 -24.64
N THR A 721 5.46 30.67 -24.38
CA THR A 721 6.45 30.08 -25.29
C THR A 721 6.82 28.68 -24.86
N VAL A 722 6.75 27.74 -25.79
CA VAL A 722 7.36 26.43 -25.67
C VAL A 722 8.82 26.58 -26.10
N GLU A 723 9.72 26.77 -25.13
CA GLU A 723 11.16 26.83 -25.42
C GLU A 723 11.64 25.50 -25.99
N SER A 724 11.19 24.38 -25.37
CA SER A 724 11.50 23.05 -25.86
C SER A 724 10.43 22.04 -25.38
N LEU A 725 9.99 21.21 -26.32
CA LEU A 725 9.22 20.00 -26.05
C LEU A 725 9.91 18.83 -26.76
N LYS A 726 10.40 17.83 -26.01
CA LYS A 726 11.04 16.63 -26.57
C LYS A 726 10.28 15.40 -26.09
N VAL A 727 9.81 14.58 -27.04
CA VAL A 727 9.05 13.36 -26.78
C VAL A 727 9.86 12.17 -27.28
N TYR A 728 10.47 11.44 -26.34
CA TYR A 728 11.20 10.20 -26.62
C TYR A 728 10.27 9.01 -26.44
N GLN A 729 10.20 8.13 -27.44
CA GLN A 729 9.63 6.81 -27.25
C GLN A 729 10.62 5.94 -26.48
N MET A 730 10.12 5.14 -25.52
CA MET A 730 10.97 4.30 -24.68
C MET A 730 10.92 2.83 -25.13
N LYS A 731 12.04 2.11 -24.92
CA LYS A 731 12.12 0.65 -25.04
C LYS A 731 11.68 0.00 -23.72
N SER A 732 11.35 -1.30 -23.77
CA SER A 732 11.16 -2.13 -22.58
C SER A 732 12.50 -2.47 -21.93
N ALA A 733 12.58 -2.39 -20.60
CA ALA A 733 13.73 -2.87 -19.83
C ALA A 733 13.76 -4.42 -19.68
N TRP A 734 12.61 -5.08 -19.94
CA TRP A 734 12.49 -6.55 -19.85
C TRP A 734 12.93 -7.27 -21.11
N LYS A 735 12.86 -6.62 -22.27
CA LYS A 735 13.33 -7.18 -23.54
C LYS A 735 14.82 -6.90 -23.68
N ARG A 736 15.64 -7.94 -23.71
CA ARG A 736 17.05 -7.86 -24.08
C ARG A 736 17.14 -7.94 -25.60
N ASP A 737 17.74 -6.92 -26.23
CA ASP A 737 18.01 -6.91 -27.68
C ASP A 737 18.98 -8.03 -28.02
#